data_fb579cfc65dcff35eceae98c57567147
#
_entry.id   fb579cfc65dcff35eceae98c57567147
#
_cell.length_a   1.000
_cell.length_b   1.000
_cell.length_c   1.000
_cell.angle_alpha   90.00
_cell.angle_beta   90.00
_cell.angle_gamma   90.00
#
_symmetry.space_group_name_H-M   'P 1'
#
loop_
_entity.id
_entity.type
_entity.pdbx_description
1 polymer ?
#
loop_
_entity_poly.entity_id
_entity_poly.type
_entity_poly.pdbx_seq_one_letter_code
_entity_poly.pdbx_strand_id
1 'polypeptide(L)'
;MTSHSPFSRRRLPALLGSLPLAATGLIAAAPPALAVPTSDGLADVTITQVNAPADGLYSVGDVMTFNITLTNTSGEAHSYAPASTNLSGNVSKCRWRNVPAGTTKTDCTGLATHTVTAEDLKAGGFTPQIAYEVKAVEYAGKALSTPETISGATSPVKANSLRVESITPSSSQENYKLGDTVTYTVRVRSVSDKTINVAATESSFDDLGRQCHWGGLKPGKGAVYNCKPLTHTITQADVDAGRWTPSITLTATGTDGAALQTLTATGNPINVVGDHPQATPAPAPDASTELPASMSQAQHLAPNTATDNYRIPAITTAPNGDLLISYDERPKDNGNGGSDAPNPNHIVQRRSTDGGKTWSAPTYIHQGTETGKKVGYSDPSYVVDHQTGTIFNFHVKSYDQGWGGSRAGTDPENRGIIQAEVSTSSDNGWTWTHRTITADITKDNPWTARFATSGQGIQIQHGPHAGRLVQQYTIRTAGGAVQAVSVYSDDHGKTWQAGQPTGTGMDENKVVELSDGSLMLNSRASDGSGFRKVARSTDGGQTWSEPVSDQNLPDSVDNAQIIRAFPNAAPDDPRAKVLLLSHSPNPRPWSRDRGTISMSCDDGASWTTSKVFHEPFVGYTTIAVQSDGSIGLLSEDASGGANYGGIWYRNFTMNWLGEQCGQKPAEPSPAPSPTAAPSAAPTEKPAPSAAPSAEPTQAPAPSSAPEPSAAPEPSSAPAPEPTTAP
;
A
#
# COMPACT_ATOMS: atom_id res chain seq x y z
N MET A 1 63.98 -41.80 -9.39
CA MET A 1 63.75 -43.04 -8.64
C MET A 1 62.49 -42.81 -7.85
N THR A 2 61.33 -43.26 -8.40
CA THR A 2 60.54 -44.41 -7.94
C THR A 2 60.09 -44.22 -6.48
N SER A 3 58.73 -44.13 -6.14
CA SER A 3 57.70 -45.15 -6.40
C SER A 3 56.33 -44.59 -5.94
N HIS A 4 55.38 -44.76 -6.69
CA HIS A 4 54.03 -45.35 -6.65
C HIS A 4 53.39 -45.68 -5.26
N SER A 5 52.18 -45.08 -4.95
CA SER A 5 50.81 -45.65 -5.09
C SER A 5 50.15 -45.98 -3.77
N PRO A 6 48.84 -46.28 -3.69
CA PRO A 6 47.65 -45.57 -4.15
C PRO A 6 46.64 -45.36 -3.00
N PHE A 7 45.75 -44.42 -3.11
CA PHE A 7 44.63 -44.25 -2.18
C PHE A 7 43.29 -44.57 -2.86
N SER A 8 42.57 -45.42 -2.20
CA SER A 8 41.29 -46.00 -2.59
C SER A 8 40.16 -44.97 -2.66
N ARG A 9 39.38 -45.07 -3.75
CA ARG A 9 38.12 -44.34 -3.92
C ARG A 9 37.03 -44.95 -3.04
N ARG A 10 36.54 -44.21 -2.06
CA ARG A 10 35.22 -44.44 -1.46
C ARG A 10 34.20 -43.59 -2.20
N ARG A 11 33.23 -44.21 -2.84
CA ARG A 11 32.06 -43.61 -3.43
C ARG A 11 31.09 -43.20 -2.32
N LEU A 12 30.71 -41.92 -2.23
CA LEU A 12 29.50 -41.46 -1.60
C LEU A 12 28.36 -41.42 -2.62
N PRO A 13 27.14 -41.81 -2.26
CA PRO A 13 26.00 -41.72 -3.15
C PRO A 13 25.59 -40.27 -3.33
N ALA A 14 25.42 -39.84 -4.56
CA ALA A 14 24.85 -38.57 -4.94
C ALA A 14 23.35 -38.59 -4.65
N LEU A 15 22.89 -37.81 -3.67
CA LEU A 15 21.49 -37.40 -3.57
C LEU A 15 21.27 -36.30 -4.63
N LEU A 16 20.64 -36.66 -5.73
CA LEU A 16 20.03 -35.75 -6.67
C LEU A 16 18.75 -35.18 -6.00
N GLY A 17 18.88 -34.06 -5.31
CA GLY A 17 17.75 -33.21 -5.02
C GLY A 17 17.46 -32.36 -6.26
N SER A 18 16.37 -32.64 -6.93
CA SER A 18 15.82 -31.77 -7.96
C SER A 18 15.33 -30.47 -7.31
N LEU A 19 16.10 -29.40 -7.42
CA LEU A 19 15.55 -28.05 -7.28
C LEU A 19 14.63 -27.79 -8.46
N PRO A 20 13.41 -27.28 -8.26
CA PRO A 20 12.64 -26.74 -9.35
C PRO A 20 13.36 -25.50 -9.88
N LEU A 21 13.74 -25.55 -11.14
CA LEU A 21 14.19 -24.40 -11.91
C LEU A 21 12.96 -23.49 -12.02
N ALA A 22 12.88 -22.45 -11.20
CA ALA A 22 11.97 -21.35 -11.46
C ALA A 22 12.40 -20.73 -12.79
N ALA A 23 11.62 -20.98 -13.83
CA ALA A 23 11.73 -20.27 -15.08
C ALA A 23 11.30 -18.83 -14.81
N THR A 24 12.24 -18.00 -14.36
CA THR A 24 12.13 -16.56 -14.52
C THR A 24 12.13 -16.30 -16.01
N GLY A 25 10.94 -16.06 -16.57
CA GLY A 25 10.80 -15.52 -17.91
C GLY A 25 11.64 -14.24 -17.96
N LEU A 26 12.75 -14.27 -18.68
CA LEU A 26 13.45 -13.06 -19.07
C LEU A 26 12.42 -12.25 -19.87
N ILE A 27 11.87 -11.21 -19.25
CA ILE A 27 11.24 -10.11 -19.98
C ILE A 27 12.37 -9.54 -20.83
N ALA A 28 12.35 -9.82 -22.12
CA ALA A 28 13.24 -9.14 -23.05
C ALA A 28 12.83 -7.67 -22.99
N ALA A 29 13.58 -6.89 -22.21
CA ALA A 29 13.45 -5.44 -22.25
C ALA A 29 13.58 -5.03 -23.71
N ALA A 30 12.60 -4.26 -24.20
CA ALA A 30 12.75 -3.62 -25.50
C ALA A 30 14.10 -2.91 -25.52
N PRO A 31 14.86 -2.99 -26.60
CA PRO A 31 16.14 -2.30 -26.68
C PRO A 31 15.91 -0.81 -26.38
N PRO A 32 16.82 -0.15 -25.64
CA PRO A 32 16.66 1.26 -25.34
C PRO A 32 16.44 2.01 -26.64
N ALA A 33 15.36 2.79 -26.71
CA ALA A 33 15.06 3.59 -27.89
C ALA A 33 16.21 4.61 -28.05
N LEU A 34 16.89 4.55 -29.18
CA LEU A 34 17.94 5.51 -29.50
C LEU A 34 17.30 6.85 -29.88
N ALA A 35 17.86 7.92 -29.36
CA ALA A 35 17.50 9.27 -29.81
C ALA A 35 17.96 9.42 -31.27
N VAL A 36 17.05 9.93 -32.10
CA VAL A 36 17.34 10.18 -33.53
C VAL A 36 17.51 11.69 -33.68
N PRO A 37 18.71 12.17 -34.03
CA PRO A 37 18.94 13.59 -34.29
C PRO A 37 18.22 14.02 -35.55
N THR A 38 17.68 15.25 -35.55
CA THR A 38 17.23 15.90 -36.77
C THR A 38 18.42 16.27 -37.64
N SER A 39 18.27 16.22 -38.96
CA SER A 39 19.39 16.53 -39.91
C SER A 39 19.89 17.97 -39.79
N ASP A 40 19.07 18.89 -39.29
CA ASP A 40 19.41 20.28 -39.03
C ASP A 40 20.14 20.46 -37.67
N GLY A 41 20.25 19.40 -36.84
CA GLY A 41 20.89 19.44 -35.53
C GLY A 41 20.14 20.25 -34.48
N LEU A 42 18.85 20.54 -34.68
CA LEU A 42 18.05 21.34 -33.76
C LEU A 42 17.39 20.55 -32.67
N ALA A 43 17.20 19.23 -32.85
CA ALA A 43 16.61 18.37 -31.83
C ALA A 43 17.06 16.90 -31.95
N ASP A 44 17.06 16.21 -30.80
CA ASP A 44 17.04 14.75 -30.73
C ASP A 44 15.63 14.30 -30.31
N VAL A 45 15.02 13.37 -31.06
CA VAL A 45 13.69 12.87 -30.76
C VAL A 45 13.75 11.36 -30.53
N THR A 46 13.11 10.88 -29.47
CA THR A 46 12.95 9.46 -29.15
C THR A 46 11.46 9.10 -29.15
N ILE A 47 11.09 8.02 -29.83
CA ILE A 47 9.74 7.46 -29.82
C ILE A 47 9.81 6.05 -29.25
N THR A 48 9.18 5.80 -28.11
CA THR A 48 9.24 4.52 -27.40
C THR A 48 7.84 3.97 -27.20
N GLN A 49 7.59 2.72 -27.57
CA GLN A 49 6.36 2.04 -27.23
C GLN A 49 6.38 1.65 -25.74
N VAL A 50 5.27 1.90 -25.03
CA VAL A 50 5.19 1.68 -23.58
C VAL A 50 4.29 0.53 -23.15
N ASN A 51 3.43 0.03 -24.03
CA ASN A 51 2.49 -1.06 -23.76
C ASN A 51 2.72 -2.27 -24.69
N ALA A 52 3.96 -2.54 -25.08
CA ALA A 52 4.25 -3.69 -25.93
C ALA A 52 4.01 -5.01 -25.17
N PRO A 53 3.17 -5.92 -25.67
CA PRO A 53 3.07 -7.26 -25.11
C PRO A 53 4.41 -8.00 -25.30
N ALA A 54 4.82 -8.77 -24.28
CA ALA A 54 6.12 -9.44 -24.26
C ALA A 54 6.33 -10.41 -25.45
N ASP A 55 5.26 -10.97 -25.98
CA ASP A 55 5.25 -11.90 -27.10
C ASP A 55 5.07 -11.22 -28.48
N GLY A 56 4.78 -9.91 -28.50
CA GLY A 56 4.53 -9.12 -29.71
C GLY A 56 3.23 -9.49 -30.43
N LEU A 57 2.29 -10.15 -29.75
CA LEU A 57 1.04 -10.60 -30.34
C LEU A 57 -0.04 -9.52 -30.26
N TYR A 58 -0.68 -9.24 -31.40
CA TYR A 58 -1.73 -8.23 -31.52
C TYR A 58 -2.91 -8.77 -32.33
N SER A 59 -4.09 -8.19 -32.10
CA SER A 59 -5.27 -8.32 -32.94
C SER A 59 -5.55 -6.97 -33.64
N VAL A 60 -6.20 -7.02 -34.79
CA VAL A 60 -6.72 -5.81 -35.41
C VAL A 60 -7.65 -5.08 -34.44
N GLY A 61 -7.38 -3.80 -34.23
CA GLY A 61 -8.10 -2.95 -33.27
C GLY A 61 -7.41 -2.77 -31.93
N ASP A 62 -6.34 -3.51 -31.62
CA ASP A 62 -5.53 -3.27 -30.44
C ASP A 62 -4.81 -1.91 -30.53
N VAL A 63 -4.61 -1.25 -29.39
CA VAL A 63 -4.02 0.08 -29.35
C VAL A 63 -2.58 0.00 -28.83
N MET A 64 -1.64 0.42 -29.66
CA MET A 64 -0.25 0.65 -29.26
C MET A 64 -0.12 2.07 -28.73
N THR A 65 0.60 2.24 -27.61
CA THR A 65 0.83 3.55 -26.97
C THR A 65 2.30 3.89 -27.00
N PHE A 66 2.61 5.16 -27.30
CA PHE A 66 3.97 5.63 -27.44
C PHE A 66 4.23 6.86 -26.56
N ASN A 67 5.43 6.93 -26.02
CA ASN A 67 6.02 8.12 -25.42
C ASN A 67 6.92 8.80 -26.42
N ILE A 68 6.85 10.12 -26.51
CA ILE A 68 7.74 10.92 -27.34
C ILE A 68 8.52 11.86 -26.42
N THR A 69 9.84 11.78 -26.47
CA THR A 69 10.73 12.72 -25.80
C THR A 69 11.49 13.55 -26.84
N LEU A 70 11.76 14.82 -26.51
CA LEU A 70 12.48 15.73 -27.40
C LEU A 70 13.52 16.49 -26.59
N THR A 71 14.77 16.47 -27.05
CA THR A 71 15.88 17.27 -26.50
C THR A 71 16.23 18.38 -27.48
N ASN A 72 16.26 19.62 -27.04
CA ASN A 72 16.77 20.73 -27.81
C ASN A 72 18.30 20.65 -27.84
N THR A 73 18.88 20.27 -28.96
CA THR A 73 20.33 20.13 -29.17
C THR A 73 20.99 21.39 -29.73
N SER A 74 20.19 22.41 -30.05
CA SER A 74 20.70 23.70 -30.53
C SER A 74 21.32 24.54 -29.41
N GLY A 75 22.02 25.61 -29.78
CA GLY A 75 22.58 26.59 -28.83
C GLY A 75 21.58 27.63 -28.29
N GLU A 76 20.32 27.61 -28.77
CA GLU A 76 19.31 28.63 -28.47
C GLU A 76 17.98 27.98 -28.04
N ALA A 77 17.08 28.79 -27.45
CA ALA A 77 15.74 28.32 -27.11
C ALA A 77 14.85 28.26 -28.36
N HIS A 78 14.14 27.15 -28.55
CA HIS A 78 13.25 26.91 -29.67
C HIS A 78 11.88 26.40 -29.26
N SER A 79 10.90 26.58 -30.18
CA SER A 79 9.55 26.01 -30.05
C SER A 79 9.36 24.88 -31.07
N TYR A 80 8.78 23.77 -30.62
CA TYR A 80 8.59 22.54 -31.39
C TYR A 80 7.10 22.20 -31.46
N ALA A 81 6.58 21.93 -32.68
CA ALA A 81 5.21 21.47 -32.85
C ALA A 81 5.15 20.34 -33.88
N PRO A 82 4.34 19.28 -33.66
CA PRO A 82 4.13 18.25 -34.66
C PRO A 82 3.62 18.82 -35.97
N ALA A 83 4.31 18.56 -37.08
CA ALA A 83 3.94 18.95 -38.44
C ALA A 83 3.22 17.83 -39.17
N SER A 84 3.70 16.57 -39.00
CA SER A 84 3.06 15.36 -39.54
C SER A 84 3.40 14.15 -38.68
N THR A 85 2.55 13.14 -38.69
CA THR A 85 2.75 11.89 -37.97
C THR A 85 1.83 10.80 -38.53
N ASN A 86 2.23 9.54 -38.38
CA ASN A 86 1.37 8.37 -38.60
C ASN A 86 0.73 7.87 -37.29
N LEU A 87 0.94 8.58 -36.18
CA LEU A 87 0.34 8.32 -34.88
C LEU A 87 -0.99 9.06 -34.73
N SER A 88 -1.89 8.51 -33.94
CA SER A 88 -3.19 9.06 -33.55
C SER A 88 -3.19 9.49 -32.07
N GLY A 89 -4.37 9.75 -31.51
CA GLY A 89 -4.52 10.24 -30.15
C GLY A 89 -4.30 11.74 -30.03
N ASN A 90 -3.78 12.17 -28.88
CA ASN A 90 -3.58 13.59 -28.58
C ASN A 90 -2.18 14.10 -28.95
N VAL A 91 -1.63 13.65 -30.09
CA VAL A 91 -0.26 14.00 -30.53
C VAL A 91 -0.07 15.51 -30.68
N SER A 92 -1.13 16.27 -30.98
CA SER A 92 -1.08 17.74 -31.04
C SER A 92 -0.68 18.40 -29.70
N LYS A 93 -0.81 17.70 -28.58
CA LYS A 93 -0.34 18.15 -27.25
C LYS A 93 1.16 17.93 -27.06
N CYS A 94 1.82 17.10 -27.89
CA CYS A 94 3.27 16.89 -27.88
C CYS A 94 4.00 18.07 -28.54
N ARG A 95 3.75 19.27 -28.05
CA ARG A 95 4.30 20.54 -28.54
C ARG A 95 4.84 21.37 -27.39
N TRP A 96 5.98 21.98 -27.58
CA TRP A 96 6.66 22.73 -26.53
C TRP A 96 7.07 24.11 -27.02
N ARG A 97 6.94 25.10 -26.14
CA ARG A 97 7.34 26.49 -26.41
C ARG A 97 8.60 26.81 -25.61
N ASN A 98 9.46 27.61 -26.21
CA ASN A 98 10.63 28.19 -25.55
C ASN A 98 11.44 27.14 -24.79
N VAL A 99 11.71 25.99 -25.40
CA VAL A 99 12.54 24.93 -24.82
C VAL A 99 13.98 25.43 -24.80
N PRO A 100 14.61 25.65 -23.65
CA PRO A 100 15.98 26.11 -23.58
C PRO A 100 16.97 25.14 -24.24
N ALA A 101 18.13 25.65 -24.67
CA ALA A 101 19.23 24.82 -25.16
C ALA A 101 19.58 23.70 -24.17
N GLY A 102 19.80 22.49 -24.65
CA GLY A 102 20.15 21.30 -23.85
C GLY A 102 19.01 20.72 -23.00
N THR A 103 17.77 21.26 -23.09
CA THR A 103 16.65 20.79 -22.27
C THR A 103 15.91 19.65 -22.97
N THR A 104 15.63 18.58 -22.21
CA THR A 104 14.78 17.45 -22.63
C THR A 104 13.35 17.62 -22.12
N LYS A 105 12.38 17.38 -22.99
CA LYS A 105 10.95 17.32 -22.71
C LYS A 105 10.45 15.89 -22.75
N THR A 106 9.74 15.47 -21.70
CA THR A 106 9.24 14.10 -21.51
C THR A 106 7.73 14.02 -21.28
N ASP A 107 7.04 15.15 -21.28
CA ASP A 107 5.62 15.29 -20.94
C ASP A 107 4.64 14.85 -22.07
N CYS A 108 5.15 14.31 -23.18
CA CYS A 108 4.35 13.61 -24.18
C CYS A 108 4.30 12.10 -23.88
N THR A 109 3.76 11.74 -22.73
CA THR A 109 3.65 10.37 -22.26
C THR A 109 2.23 9.85 -22.48
N GLY A 110 2.08 8.70 -23.16
CA GLY A 110 0.78 8.06 -23.39
C GLY A 110 -0.20 8.84 -24.28
N LEU A 111 0.21 9.95 -24.88
CA LEU A 111 -0.63 10.80 -25.72
C LEU A 111 -0.67 10.38 -27.18
N ALA A 112 0.36 9.66 -27.63
CA ALA A 112 0.52 9.18 -29.00
C ALA A 112 0.11 7.70 -29.06
N THR A 113 -0.79 7.35 -30.00
CA THR A 113 -1.30 5.99 -30.11
C THR A 113 -1.30 5.54 -31.58
N HIS A 114 -1.39 4.22 -31.80
CA HIS A 114 -1.67 3.61 -33.10
C HIS A 114 -2.63 2.45 -32.90
N THR A 115 -3.69 2.37 -33.71
CA THR A 115 -4.59 1.22 -33.70
C THR A 115 -4.10 0.21 -34.74
N VAL A 116 -3.78 -1.00 -34.28
CA VAL A 116 -3.25 -2.06 -35.13
C VAL A 116 -4.21 -2.39 -36.24
N THR A 117 -3.72 -2.38 -37.48
CA THR A 117 -4.47 -2.66 -38.70
C THR A 117 -4.12 -4.03 -39.29
N ALA A 118 -4.89 -4.48 -40.29
CA ALA A 118 -4.57 -5.69 -41.03
C ALA A 118 -3.27 -5.56 -41.84
N GLU A 119 -2.95 -4.33 -42.25
CA GLU A 119 -1.71 -4.00 -42.95
C GLU A 119 -0.48 -4.16 -42.03
N ASP A 120 -0.57 -3.74 -40.78
CA ASP A 120 0.50 -3.92 -39.78
C ASP A 120 0.80 -5.40 -39.52
N LEU A 121 -0.26 -6.21 -39.37
CA LEU A 121 -0.13 -7.67 -39.24
C LEU A 121 0.52 -8.30 -40.47
N LYS A 122 0.17 -7.83 -41.67
CA LYS A 122 0.76 -8.30 -42.94
C LYS A 122 2.21 -7.85 -43.08
N ALA A 123 2.54 -6.65 -42.64
CA ALA A 123 3.90 -6.10 -42.64
C ALA A 123 4.79 -6.72 -41.56
N GLY A 124 4.19 -7.34 -40.55
CA GLY A 124 4.92 -7.90 -39.40
C GLY A 124 5.42 -6.87 -38.41
N GLY A 125 4.98 -5.62 -38.51
CA GLY A 125 5.41 -4.56 -37.61
C GLY A 125 4.83 -3.20 -37.97
N PHE A 126 4.86 -2.29 -36.99
CA PHE A 126 4.50 -0.86 -37.16
C PHE A 126 5.69 0.01 -36.75
N THR A 127 6.04 0.97 -37.61
CA THR A 127 7.12 1.94 -37.34
C THR A 127 6.47 3.31 -37.05
N PRO A 128 6.54 3.79 -35.79
CA PRO A 128 5.98 5.10 -35.44
C PRO A 128 6.81 6.23 -36.06
N GLN A 129 6.17 7.25 -36.57
CA GLN A 129 6.79 8.37 -37.26
C GLN A 129 6.20 9.71 -36.81
N ILE A 130 7.07 10.72 -36.64
CA ILE A 130 6.67 12.09 -36.38
C ILE A 130 7.65 13.06 -37.02
N ALA A 131 7.15 14.21 -37.52
CA ALA A 131 8.00 15.31 -37.91
C ALA A 131 7.66 16.53 -37.07
N TYR A 132 8.67 17.30 -36.67
CA TYR A 132 8.49 18.54 -35.91
C TYR A 132 8.80 19.76 -36.78
N GLU A 133 7.94 20.77 -36.67
CA GLU A 133 8.24 22.12 -37.12
C GLU A 133 8.97 22.83 -35.99
N VAL A 134 10.18 23.34 -36.31
CA VAL A 134 11.02 24.08 -35.35
C VAL A 134 10.92 25.56 -35.68
N LYS A 135 10.60 26.39 -34.71
CA LYS A 135 10.53 27.84 -34.81
C LYS A 135 11.40 28.50 -33.77
N ALA A 136 11.81 29.75 -34.01
CA ALA A 136 12.40 30.59 -32.98
C ALA A 136 11.46 30.66 -31.76
N VAL A 137 11.74 31.48 -30.80
CA VAL A 137 11.11 31.45 -29.46
C VAL A 137 9.57 31.42 -29.48
N GLU A 138 8.88 31.91 -30.51
CA GLU A 138 7.42 31.91 -30.61
C GLU A 138 6.87 31.14 -31.82
N TYR A 139 5.70 30.49 -31.68
CA TYR A 139 5.04 29.73 -32.75
C TYR A 139 4.66 30.58 -34.00
N ALA A 140 4.54 31.89 -33.83
CA ALA A 140 4.23 32.82 -34.95
C ALA A 140 5.47 33.13 -35.81
N GLY A 141 6.67 32.72 -35.40
CA GLY A 141 7.89 32.94 -36.15
C GLY A 141 7.98 32.10 -37.44
N LYS A 142 8.89 32.50 -38.33
CA LYS A 142 9.27 31.69 -39.49
C LYS A 142 9.84 30.33 -39.02
N ALA A 143 9.48 29.26 -39.73
CA ALA A 143 10.12 27.96 -39.53
C ALA A 143 11.63 28.05 -39.74
N LEU A 144 12.41 27.47 -38.86
CA LEU A 144 13.88 27.46 -38.94
C LEU A 144 14.37 26.37 -39.89
N SER A 145 13.60 25.32 -40.07
CA SER A 145 13.92 24.18 -40.91
C SER A 145 12.65 23.64 -41.59
N THR A 146 12.84 22.83 -42.63
CA THR A 146 11.77 22.01 -43.20
C THR A 146 11.55 20.81 -42.27
N PRO A 147 10.29 20.48 -41.86
CA PRO A 147 10.03 19.33 -41.00
C PRO A 147 10.54 18.04 -41.63
N GLU A 148 11.36 17.32 -40.89
CA GLU A 148 11.90 16.02 -41.27
C GLU A 148 11.18 14.90 -40.50
N THR A 149 10.87 13.79 -41.18
CA THR A 149 10.22 12.64 -40.53
C THR A 149 11.23 11.83 -39.77
N ILE A 150 11.03 11.76 -38.48
CA ILE A 150 11.80 10.94 -37.55
C ILE A 150 11.02 9.65 -37.31
N SER A 151 11.71 8.50 -37.42
CA SER A 151 11.14 7.18 -37.20
C SER A 151 11.65 6.60 -35.89
N GLY A 152 10.75 6.10 -35.06
CA GLY A 152 11.10 5.27 -33.90
C GLY A 152 11.45 3.83 -34.32
N ALA A 153 11.79 3.02 -33.37
CA ALA A 153 12.02 1.59 -33.59
C ALA A 153 10.73 0.92 -34.09
N THR A 154 10.87 0.00 -35.06
CA THR A 154 9.73 -0.81 -35.52
C THR A 154 9.28 -1.75 -34.40
N SER A 155 8.04 -1.62 -33.99
CA SER A 155 7.38 -2.52 -33.06
C SER A 155 6.92 -3.77 -33.79
N PRO A 156 7.37 -4.99 -33.42
CA PRO A 156 6.90 -6.23 -34.03
C PRO A 156 5.39 -6.39 -33.83
N VAL A 157 4.67 -6.80 -34.88
CA VAL A 157 3.23 -7.10 -34.83
C VAL A 157 3.00 -8.49 -35.38
N LYS A 158 2.55 -9.42 -34.54
CA LYS A 158 2.22 -10.80 -34.91
C LYS A 158 0.73 -11.03 -34.68
N ALA A 159 0.12 -11.86 -35.53
CA ALA A 159 -1.29 -12.18 -35.39
C ALA A 159 -1.57 -12.94 -34.09
N ASN A 160 -2.44 -12.42 -33.28
CA ASN A 160 -2.97 -13.13 -32.12
C ASN A 160 -4.00 -14.17 -32.59
N SER A 161 -3.90 -15.38 -32.08
CA SER A 161 -4.82 -16.46 -32.42
C SER A 161 -5.85 -16.74 -31.31
N LEU A 162 -5.54 -16.34 -30.08
CA LEU A 162 -6.29 -16.67 -28.89
C LEU A 162 -6.23 -15.53 -27.89
N ARG A 163 -7.34 -15.28 -27.17
CA ARG A 163 -7.40 -14.40 -25.99
C ARG A 163 -8.12 -15.10 -24.85
N VAL A 164 -7.66 -14.87 -23.62
CA VAL A 164 -8.42 -15.16 -22.41
C VAL A 164 -9.23 -13.93 -22.06
N GLU A 165 -10.55 -14.05 -22.06
CA GLU A 165 -11.49 -12.96 -21.78
C GLU A 165 -11.66 -12.74 -20.28
N SER A 166 -11.69 -13.83 -19.50
CA SER A 166 -11.79 -13.77 -18.04
C SER A 166 -11.40 -15.09 -17.37
N ILE A 167 -10.90 -14.96 -16.14
CA ILE A 167 -10.73 -16.06 -15.17
C ILE A 167 -11.49 -15.61 -13.93
N THR A 168 -12.69 -16.14 -13.69
CA THR A 168 -13.59 -15.66 -12.64
C THR A 168 -14.04 -16.80 -11.74
N PRO A 169 -14.07 -16.60 -10.40
CA PRO A 169 -14.61 -17.57 -9.47
C PRO A 169 -16.12 -17.72 -9.65
N SER A 170 -16.64 -18.94 -9.45
CA SER A 170 -18.08 -19.21 -9.48
C SER A 170 -18.81 -18.70 -8.25
N SER A 171 -18.09 -18.58 -7.13
CA SER A 171 -18.50 -17.91 -5.89
C SER A 171 -17.28 -17.25 -5.30
N SER A 172 -17.44 -16.13 -4.62
CA SER A 172 -16.34 -15.45 -3.93
C SER A 172 -16.58 -15.55 -2.41
N GLN A 173 -15.51 -15.87 -1.69
CA GLN A 173 -15.39 -15.71 -0.24
C GLN A 173 -14.28 -14.69 0.00
N GLU A 174 -14.36 -13.97 1.11
CA GLU A 174 -13.29 -13.03 1.48
C GLU A 174 -11.98 -13.73 1.83
N ASN A 175 -12.11 -14.90 2.48
CA ASN A 175 -10.99 -15.71 2.92
C ASN A 175 -11.29 -17.18 2.69
N TYR A 176 -10.30 -17.93 2.22
CA TYR A 176 -10.36 -19.38 2.03
C TYR A 176 -9.43 -20.07 3.03
N LYS A 177 -9.81 -21.27 3.48
CA LYS A 177 -9.05 -22.07 4.46
C LYS A 177 -8.55 -23.37 3.85
N LEU A 178 -7.60 -24.00 4.53
CA LEU A 178 -7.10 -25.33 4.17
C LEU A 178 -8.26 -26.32 3.92
N GLY A 179 -8.25 -26.94 2.74
CA GLY A 179 -9.24 -27.90 2.31
C GLY A 179 -10.49 -27.31 1.64
N ASP A 180 -10.67 -25.99 1.63
CA ASP A 180 -11.71 -25.34 0.85
C ASP A 180 -11.49 -25.58 -0.65
N THR A 181 -12.57 -25.74 -1.43
CA THR A 181 -12.49 -25.90 -2.87
C THR A 181 -13.01 -24.66 -3.57
N VAL A 182 -12.19 -24.04 -4.39
CA VAL A 182 -12.53 -22.90 -5.24
C VAL A 182 -12.84 -23.37 -6.63
N THR A 183 -13.92 -22.88 -7.23
CA THR A 183 -14.33 -23.24 -8.60
C THR A 183 -14.28 -22.01 -9.49
N TYR A 184 -13.63 -22.12 -10.65
CA TYR A 184 -13.45 -21.04 -11.62
C TYR A 184 -14.03 -21.35 -12.98
N THR A 185 -14.46 -20.30 -13.67
CA THR A 185 -14.79 -20.33 -15.10
C THR A 185 -13.73 -19.52 -15.86
N VAL A 186 -13.07 -20.17 -16.82
CA VAL A 186 -12.15 -19.53 -17.75
C VAL A 186 -12.84 -19.36 -19.09
N ARG A 187 -12.89 -18.13 -19.60
CA ARG A 187 -13.50 -17.78 -20.89
C ARG A 187 -12.42 -17.44 -21.89
N VAL A 188 -12.50 -18.08 -23.06
CA VAL A 188 -11.50 -17.98 -24.10
C VAL A 188 -12.15 -17.57 -25.41
N ARG A 189 -11.53 -16.67 -26.16
CA ARG A 189 -11.99 -16.22 -27.49
C ARG A 189 -10.96 -16.60 -28.56
N SER A 190 -11.40 -17.23 -29.64
CA SER A 190 -10.60 -17.32 -30.85
C SER A 190 -10.64 -16.01 -31.62
N VAL A 191 -9.49 -15.44 -31.91
CA VAL A 191 -9.30 -14.25 -32.74
C VAL A 191 -8.53 -14.56 -34.03
N SER A 192 -8.24 -15.84 -34.27
CA SER A 192 -7.55 -16.34 -35.46
C SER A 192 -8.41 -16.15 -36.70
N ASP A 193 -7.78 -15.87 -37.84
CA ASP A 193 -8.35 -15.89 -39.20
C ASP A 193 -8.46 -17.31 -39.77
N LYS A 194 -7.92 -18.30 -39.06
CA LYS A 194 -7.89 -19.73 -39.45
C LYS A 194 -8.58 -20.60 -38.41
N THR A 195 -8.94 -21.82 -38.79
CA THR A 195 -9.40 -22.83 -37.83
C THR A 195 -8.24 -23.28 -36.97
N ILE A 196 -8.40 -23.26 -35.64
CA ILE A 196 -7.37 -23.60 -34.64
C ILE A 196 -7.85 -24.68 -33.68
N ASN A 197 -6.90 -25.42 -33.13
CA ASN A 197 -7.12 -26.26 -31.95
C ASN A 197 -6.51 -25.53 -30.73
N VAL A 198 -7.14 -25.67 -29.58
CA VAL A 198 -6.68 -25.03 -28.32
C VAL A 198 -6.64 -26.10 -27.24
N ALA A 199 -5.56 -26.15 -26.50
CA ALA A 199 -5.41 -27.02 -25.34
C ALA A 199 -4.71 -26.29 -24.20
N ALA A 200 -5.16 -26.52 -22.98
CA ALA A 200 -4.39 -26.12 -21.79
C ALA A 200 -3.19 -27.07 -21.64
N THR A 201 -2.03 -26.46 -21.38
CA THR A 201 -0.75 -27.18 -21.22
C THR A 201 -0.22 -27.10 -19.79
N GLU A 202 -0.53 -26.02 -19.06
CA GLU A 202 -0.16 -25.83 -17.66
C GLU A 202 -1.27 -25.10 -16.93
N SER A 203 -1.36 -25.28 -15.61
CA SER A 203 -2.35 -24.63 -14.77
C SER A 203 -2.00 -24.71 -13.30
N SER A 204 -2.50 -23.73 -12.53
CA SER A 204 -2.53 -23.78 -11.07
C SER A 204 -3.75 -24.53 -10.51
N PHE A 205 -4.70 -24.98 -11.36
CA PHE A 205 -5.87 -25.75 -10.95
C PHE A 205 -5.53 -27.25 -10.77
N ASP A 206 -6.27 -27.95 -9.91
CA ASP A 206 -6.01 -29.35 -9.54
C ASP A 206 -6.16 -30.32 -10.70
N ASP A 207 -7.12 -30.08 -11.60
CA ASP A 207 -7.39 -30.92 -12.75
C ASP A 207 -7.61 -30.07 -14.01
N LEU A 208 -6.70 -30.18 -14.94
CA LEU A 208 -6.90 -29.69 -16.29
C LEU A 208 -7.66 -30.65 -17.15
N GLY A 209 -7.34 -31.92 -17.10
CA GLY A 209 -7.89 -32.94 -17.94
C GLY A 209 -8.18 -32.45 -19.36
N ARG A 210 -9.42 -32.63 -19.84
CA ARG A 210 -9.92 -32.08 -21.10
C ARG A 210 -10.81 -30.83 -20.87
N GLN A 211 -10.71 -30.16 -19.75
CA GLN A 211 -11.62 -29.07 -19.36
C GLN A 211 -11.48 -27.85 -20.26
N CYS A 212 -10.24 -27.51 -20.70
CA CYS A 212 -9.94 -26.43 -21.60
C CYS A 212 -9.31 -26.93 -22.89
N HIS A 213 -10.02 -27.83 -23.61
CA HIS A 213 -9.55 -28.44 -24.82
C HIS A 213 -10.62 -28.38 -25.92
N TRP A 214 -10.32 -27.73 -27.02
CA TRP A 214 -11.23 -27.61 -28.18
C TRP A 214 -10.51 -27.90 -29.47
N GLY A 215 -11.14 -28.70 -30.30
CA GLY A 215 -10.69 -28.98 -31.68
C GLY A 215 -11.53 -28.21 -32.69
N GLY A 216 -10.89 -27.67 -33.70
CA GLY A 216 -11.56 -27.08 -34.87
C GLY A 216 -12.33 -25.80 -34.60
N LEU A 217 -11.82 -24.93 -33.72
CA LEU A 217 -12.40 -23.60 -33.53
C LEU A 217 -12.30 -22.78 -34.81
N LYS A 218 -13.43 -22.47 -35.40
CA LYS A 218 -13.49 -21.77 -36.71
C LYS A 218 -13.09 -20.28 -36.55
N PRO A 219 -12.55 -19.68 -37.63
CA PRO A 219 -12.30 -18.23 -37.65
C PRO A 219 -13.56 -17.51 -37.33
N GLY A 220 -13.42 -16.57 -36.42
CA GLY A 220 -14.65 -16.13 -36.05
C GLY A 220 -14.99 -14.82 -35.54
N LYS A 221 -16.11 -14.48 -35.83
CA LYS A 221 -16.91 -13.38 -35.33
C LYS A 221 -17.17 -13.49 -33.82
N GLY A 222 -16.07 -13.57 -33.01
CA GLY A 222 -16.17 -13.35 -31.58
C GLY A 222 -16.81 -14.47 -30.75
N ALA A 223 -16.79 -15.71 -31.21
CA ALA A 223 -17.27 -16.84 -30.39
C ALA A 223 -16.40 -16.99 -29.14
N VAL A 224 -17.03 -16.96 -27.97
CA VAL A 224 -16.39 -17.18 -26.67
C VAL A 224 -16.67 -18.62 -26.24
N TYR A 225 -15.65 -19.30 -25.81
CA TYR A 225 -15.68 -20.68 -25.33
C TYR A 225 -15.37 -20.69 -23.84
N ASN A 226 -16.15 -21.48 -23.08
CA ASN A 226 -15.90 -21.63 -21.65
C ASN A 226 -15.18 -22.96 -21.41
N CYS A 227 -14.12 -22.96 -20.62
CA CYS A 227 -13.67 -24.21 -19.99
C CYS A 227 -14.81 -24.78 -19.15
N LYS A 228 -14.89 -26.10 -19.03
CA LYS A 228 -15.70 -26.67 -17.95
C LYS A 228 -15.13 -26.14 -16.63
N PRO A 229 -15.96 -26.06 -15.57
CA PRO A 229 -15.48 -25.53 -14.30
C PRO A 229 -14.14 -26.16 -13.86
N LEU A 230 -13.18 -25.33 -13.53
CA LEU A 230 -11.88 -25.72 -13.00
C LEU A 230 -11.90 -25.55 -11.50
N THR A 231 -11.29 -26.47 -10.77
CA THR A 231 -11.26 -26.43 -9.30
C THR A 231 -9.82 -26.39 -8.78
N HIS A 232 -9.67 -25.77 -7.63
CA HIS A 232 -8.46 -25.85 -6.81
C HIS A 232 -8.87 -26.10 -5.35
N THR A 233 -8.24 -27.08 -4.73
CA THR A 233 -8.41 -27.35 -3.30
C THR A 233 -7.27 -26.70 -2.54
N ILE A 234 -7.59 -25.75 -1.67
CA ILE A 234 -6.60 -24.98 -0.90
C ILE A 234 -5.68 -25.92 -0.14
N THR A 235 -4.40 -25.80 -0.39
CA THR A 235 -3.33 -26.60 0.20
C THR A 235 -2.65 -25.89 1.35
N GLN A 236 -1.82 -26.62 2.14
CA GLN A 236 -0.99 -25.99 3.15
C GLN A 236 0.00 -24.98 2.56
N ALA A 237 0.50 -25.21 1.35
CA ALA A 237 1.39 -24.26 0.67
C ALA A 237 0.68 -22.93 0.34
N ASP A 238 -0.61 -22.94 0.01
CA ASP A 238 -1.40 -21.75 -0.23
C ASP A 238 -1.65 -20.99 1.09
N VAL A 239 -1.90 -21.71 2.19
CA VAL A 239 -2.00 -21.13 3.53
C VAL A 239 -0.69 -20.47 3.93
N ASP A 240 0.44 -21.15 3.75
CA ASP A 240 1.77 -20.62 4.07
C ASP A 240 2.13 -19.40 3.21
N ALA A 241 1.63 -19.36 1.95
CA ALA A 241 1.77 -18.20 1.07
C ALA A 241 0.80 -17.05 1.37
N GLY A 242 -0.25 -17.31 2.16
CA GLY A 242 -1.31 -16.34 2.46
C GLY A 242 -2.25 -16.02 1.30
N ARG A 243 -2.07 -16.67 0.15
CA ARG A 243 -2.87 -16.46 -1.08
C ARG A 243 -2.69 -17.58 -2.07
N TRP A 244 -3.65 -17.71 -2.98
CA TRP A 244 -3.52 -18.51 -4.19
C TRP A 244 -3.93 -17.68 -5.41
N THR A 245 -3.18 -17.82 -6.52
CA THR A 245 -3.42 -17.08 -7.77
C THR A 245 -3.80 -18.06 -8.88
N PRO A 246 -5.01 -17.96 -9.46
CA PRO A 246 -5.41 -18.81 -10.57
C PRO A 246 -4.61 -18.45 -11.83
N SER A 247 -4.04 -19.46 -12.47
CA SER A 247 -3.32 -19.31 -13.74
C SER A 247 -3.55 -20.47 -14.68
N ILE A 248 -3.50 -20.20 -15.98
CA ILE A 248 -3.64 -21.20 -17.02
C ILE A 248 -2.79 -20.84 -18.24
N THR A 249 -2.07 -21.81 -18.77
CA THR A 249 -1.34 -21.69 -20.04
C THR A 249 -2.09 -22.46 -21.13
N LEU A 250 -2.48 -21.75 -22.18
CA LEU A 250 -3.21 -22.28 -23.34
C LEU A 250 -2.31 -22.24 -24.56
N THR A 251 -2.28 -23.35 -25.35
CA THR A 251 -1.58 -23.41 -26.62
C THR A 251 -2.60 -23.53 -27.75
N ALA A 252 -2.51 -22.61 -28.73
CA ALA A 252 -3.23 -22.68 -29.99
C ALA A 252 -2.36 -23.31 -31.08
N THR A 253 -2.91 -24.25 -31.82
CA THR A 253 -2.24 -24.88 -32.97
C THR A 253 -3.12 -24.84 -34.21
N GLY A 254 -2.52 -24.81 -35.39
CA GLY A 254 -3.24 -25.00 -36.65
C GLY A 254 -3.81 -26.40 -36.76
N THR A 255 -4.69 -26.61 -37.75
CA THR A 255 -5.21 -27.95 -38.06
C THR A 255 -4.15 -28.90 -38.61
N ASP A 256 -3.04 -28.36 -39.05
CA ASP A 256 -1.81 -29.07 -39.48
C ASP A 256 -0.86 -29.40 -38.30
N GLY A 257 -1.23 -29.00 -37.07
CA GLY A 257 -0.44 -29.18 -35.86
C GLY A 257 0.64 -28.11 -35.63
N ALA A 258 0.77 -27.13 -36.53
CA ALA A 258 1.75 -26.05 -36.34
C ALA A 258 1.38 -25.19 -35.13
N ALA A 259 2.34 -24.87 -34.25
CA ALA A 259 2.16 -24.00 -33.13
C ALA A 259 1.93 -22.55 -33.62
N LEU A 260 0.86 -21.91 -33.16
CA LEU A 260 0.49 -20.55 -33.52
C LEU A 260 0.73 -19.57 -32.37
N GLN A 261 0.33 -19.94 -31.15
CA GLN A 261 0.43 -19.09 -29.96
C GLN A 261 0.43 -19.96 -28.69
N THR A 262 1.25 -19.58 -27.73
CA THR A 262 1.12 -20.00 -26.31
C THR A 262 0.83 -18.77 -25.47
N LEU A 263 -0.21 -18.81 -24.65
CA LEU A 263 -0.69 -17.70 -23.84
C LEU A 263 -0.88 -18.16 -22.40
N THR A 264 -0.17 -17.55 -21.47
CA THR A 264 -0.42 -17.70 -20.03
C THR A 264 -1.27 -16.52 -19.54
N ALA A 265 -2.36 -16.84 -18.87
CA ALA A 265 -3.24 -15.86 -18.25
C ALA A 265 -3.39 -16.15 -16.76
N THR A 266 -3.44 -15.10 -15.97
CA THR A 266 -3.67 -15.15 -14.52
C THR A 266 -4.96 -14.41 -14.18
N GLY A 267 -5.69 -14.92 -13.18
CA GLY A 267 -6.82 -14.19 -12.59
C GLY A 267 -6.41 -13.51 -11.29
N ASN A 268 -7.35 -12.80 -10.68
CA ASN A 268 -7.10 -12.15 -9.41
C ASN A 268 -6.78 -13.17 -8.32
N PRO A 269 -5.75 -12.94 -7.50
CA PRO A 269 -5.45 -13.82 -6.37
C PRO A 269 -6.57 -13.77 -5.33
N ILE A 270 -6.72 -14.84 -4.57
CA ILE A 270 -7.63 -14.93 -3.43
C ILE A 270 -6.83 -15.01 -2.15
N ASN A 271 -7.38 -14.48 -1.05
CA ASN A 271 -6.79 -14.61 0.28
C ASN A 271 -6.98 -16.04 0.80
N VAL A 272 -5.91 -16.62 1.31
CA VAL A 272 -5.92 -17.91 1.96
C VAL A 272 -5.40 -17.73 3.38
N VAL A 273 -6.17 -18.21 4.35
CA VAL A 273 -5.88 -18.01 5.77
C VAL A 273 -5.82 -19.34 6.52
N GLY A 274 -4.91 -19.42 7.47
CA GLY A 274 -4.88 -20.51 8.45
C GLY A 274 -5.89 -20.31 9.58
N ASP A 275 -5.98 -21.25 10.49
CA ASP A 275 -6.65 -21.02 11.77
C ASP A 275 -5.72 -20.19 12.66
N HIS A 276 -6.11 -18.94 12.89
CA HIS A 276 -5.35 -18.02 13.71
C HIS A 276 -6.04 -17.81 15.06
N PRO A 277 -5.28 -17.74 16.15
CA PRO A 277 -5.86 -17.46 17.46
C PRO A 277 -6.47 -16.07 17.48
N GLN A 278 -7.55 -15.93 18.23
CA GLN A 278 -8.13 -14.62 18.48
C GLN A 278 -7.09 -13.70 19.12
N ALA A 279 -7.11 -12.45 18.71
CA ALA A 279 -6.26 -11.43 19.31
C ALA A 279 -6.61 -11.25 20.80
N THR A 280 -5.60 -11.02 21.60
CA THR A 280 -5.76 -10.72 23.02
C THR A 280 -5.40 -9.27 23.32
N PRO A 281 -6.03 -8.66 24.32
CA PRO A 281 -5.63 -7.31 24.75
C PRO A 281 -4.14 -7.19 24.99
N ALA A 282 -3.53 -6.13 24.50
CA ALA A 282 -2.12 -5.81 24.73
C ALA A 282 -1.96 -4.28 24.72
N PRO A 283 -1.10 -3.71 25.59
CA PRO A 283 -0.85 -2.26 25.58
C PRO A 283 -0.21 -1.84 24.26
N ALA A 284 -0.42 -0.58 23.87
CA ALA A 284 0.35 0.02 22.79
C ALA A 284 1.85 -0.05 23.14
N PRO A 285 2.74 -0.30 22.16
CA PRO A 285 4.18 -0.34 22.45
C PRO A 285 4.73 1.07 22.72
N ASP A 286 5.61 1.19 23.73
CA ASP A 286 6.42 2.38 24.00
C ASP A 286 7.71 2.33 23.18
N ALA A 287 8.19 3.49 22.72
CA ALA A 287 9.51 3.59 22.13
C ALA A 287 10.61 3.31 23.16
N SER A 288 11.76 2.83 22.71
CA SER A 288 12.91 2.57 23.57
C SER A 288 14.00 3.63 23.41
N THR A 289 14.47 4.17 24.54
CA THR A 289 15.65 5.04 24.60
C THR A 289 16.95 4.26 24.82
N GLU A 290 16.88 2.94 25.01
CA GLU A 290 18.04 2.09 25.29
C GLU A 290 18.63 1.44 24.04
N LEU A 291 17.85 1.38 22.94
CA LEU A 291 18.33 0.80 21.69
C LEU A 291 19.48 1.64 21.09
N PRO A 292 20.54 1.01 20.56
CA PRO A 292 21.63 1.73 19.88
C PRO A 292 21.10 2.64 18.75
N ALA A 293 21.81 3.76 18.51
CA ALA A 293 21.45 4.66 17.43
C ALA A 293 21.56 3.93 16.08
N SER A 294 20.44 3.76 15.39
CA SER A 294 20.38 3.07 14.10
C SER A 294 19.22 3.53 13.23
N MET A 295 19.44 3.47 11.91
CA MET A 295 18.41 3.47 10.89
C MET A 295 18.74 2.37 9.88
N SER A 296 17.76 1.55 9.56
CA SER A 296 17.94 0.46 8.59
C SER A 296 18.08 0.99 7.17
N GLN A 297 18.64 0.17 6.28
CA GLN A 297 18.55 0.39 4.85
C GLN A 297 17.07 0.37 4.40
N ALA A 298 16.76 1.14 3.35
CA ALA A 298 15.43 1.14 2.77
C ALA A 298 15.10 -0.20 2.12
N GLN A 299 13.93 -0.76 2.44
CA GLN A 299 13.39 -1.96 1.81
C GLN A 299 12.25 -1.57 0.87
N HIS A 300 12.33 -1.96 -0.41
CA HIS A 300 11.28 -1.70 -1.39
C HIS A 300 10.19 -2.76 -1.26
N LEU A 301 9.13 -2.48 -0.53
CA LEU A 301 8.09 -3.47 -0.22
C LEU A 301 7.06 -3.63 -1.33
N ALA A 302 6.73 -2.56 -2.03
CA ALA A 302 5.77 -2.59 -3.13
C ALA A 302 6.28 -1.68 -4.27
N PRO A 303 7.14 -2.21 -5.17
CA PRO A 303 7.58 -1.49 -6.36
C PRO A 303 6.44 -1.36 -7.36
N ASN A 304 6.25 -0.16 -7.94
CA ASN A 304 5.31 0.01 -9.04
C ASN A 304 5.65 -0.94 -10.19
N THR A 305 4.63 -1.52 -10.79
CA THR A 305 4.74 -2.44 -11.93
C THR A 305 4.28 -1.77 -13.23
N ALA A 306 4.30 -2.51 -14.33
CA ALA A 306 3.70 -2.06 -15.58
C ALA A 306 2.18 -1.90 -15.46
N THR A 307 1.54 -2.73 -14.64
CA THR A 307 0.08 -2.82 -14.47
C THR A 307 -0.45 -2.06 -13.25
N ASP A 308 0.38 -1.82 -12.24
CA ASP A 308 -0.09 -1.27 -10.96
C ASP A 308 0.81 -0.15 -10.42
N ASN A 309 0.18 0.79 -9.73
CA ASN A 309 0.84 1.74 -8.84
C ASN A 309 0.55 1.38 -7.39
N TYR A 310 1.52 1.54 -6.51
CA TYR A 310 1.36 1.35 -5.07
C TYR A 310 1.51 2.69 -4.35
N ARG A 311 0.48 3.09 -3.59
CA ARG A 311 0.38 4.40 -2.95
C ARG A 311 -0.23 4.29 -1.55
N ILE A 312 -0.20 5.39 -0.80
CA ILE A 312 -0.97 5.64 0.42
C ILE A 312 -0.65 4.64 1.55
N PRO A 313 0.55 4.73 2.15
CA PRO A 313 0.99 3.80 3.18
C PRO A 313 0.28 4.01 4.52
N ALA A 314 -0.02 2.92 5.20
CA ALA A 314 -0.41 2.84 6.61
C ALA A 314 0.40 1.77 7.33
N ILE A 315 0.71 1.97 8.61
CA ILE A 315 1.48 1.03 9.44
C ILE A 315 0.91 0.98 10.85
N THR A 316 0.91 -0.19 11.46
CA THR A 316 0.57 -0.37 12.88
C THR A 316 1.24 -1.60 13.46
N THR A 317 1.33 -1.67 14.79
CA THR A 317 1.73 -2.87 15.51
C THR A 317 0.49 -3.57 16.04
N ALA A 318 0.29 -4.83 15.65
CA ALA A 318 -0.81 -5.66 16.12
C ALA A 318 -0.62 -6.06 17.59
N PRO A 319 -1.68 -6.43 18.32
CA PRO A 319 -1.57 -6.84 19.73
C PRO A 319 -0.60 -7.98 20.01
N ASN A 320 -0.39 -8.89 19.07
CA ASN A 320 0.60 -9.97 19.21
C ASN A 320 2.04 -9.53 18.89
N GLY A 321 2.27 -8.25 18.59
CA GLY A 321 3.59 -7.69 18.29
C GLY A 321 3.99 -7.71 16.82
N ASP A 322 3.20 -8.32 15.93
CA ASP A 322 3.43 -8.29 14.48
C ASP A 322 3.29 -6.87 13.94
N LEU A 323 4.14 -6.53 12.99
CA LEU A 323 4.04 -5.27 12.28
C LEU A 323 3.16 -5.46 11.03
N LEU A 324 2.10 -4.69 10.93
CA LEU A 324 1.19 -4.68 9.80
C LEU A 324 1.35 -3.40 8.99
N ILE A 325 1.45 -3.55 7.68
CA ILE A 325 1.39 -2.43 6.74
C ILE A 325 0.24 -2.63 5.77
N SER A 326 -0.37 -1.54 5.34
CA SER A 326 -1.32 -1.56 4.24
C SER A 326 -1.10 -0.38 3.30
N TYR A 327 -1.57 -0.53 2.07
CA TYR A 327 -1.43 0.48 1.01
C TYR A 327 -2.40 0.20 -0.12
N ASP A 328 -2.65 1.21 -0.96
CA ASP A 328 -3.42 1.04 -2.20
C ASP A 328 -2.59 0.30 -3.25
N GLU A 329 -3.16 -0.73 -3.85
CA GLU A 329 -2.78 -1.25 -5.16
C GLU A 329 -3.73 -0.67 -6.19
N ARG A 330 -3.19 0.04 -7.17
CA ARG A 330 -3.94 0.88 -8.12
C ARG A 330 -3.75 0.39 -9.55
N PRO A 331 -4.69 -0.44 -10.08
CA PRO A 331 -4.63 -0.93 -11.45
C PRO A 331 -4.57 0.20 -12.49
N LYS A 332 -3.71 0.06 -13.52
CA LYS A 332 -3.47 1.05 -14.56
C LYS A 332 -4.25 0.82 -15.86
N ASP A 333 -4.68 -0.39 -16.12
CA ASP A 333 -5.22 -0.86 -17.39
C ASP A 333 -6.71 -0.52 -17.62
N ASN A 334 -7.36 0.10 -16.63
CA ASN A 334 -8.75 0.51 -16.68
C ASN A 334 -8.99 1.92 -17.27
N GLY A 335 -7.98 2.53 -17.87
CA GLY A 335 -8.04 3.85 -18.50
C GLY A 335 -7.83 5.04 -17.55
N ASN A 336 -7.63 4.81 -16.24
CA ASN A 336 -7.37 5.86 -15.25
C ASN A 336 -5.89 5.99 -14.85
N GLY A 337 -5.01 5.14 -15.39
CA GLY A 337 -3.56 5.21 -15.16
C GLY A 337 -3.11 4.94 -13.72
N GLY A 338 -3.90 4.18 -12.92
CA GLY A 338 -3.60 3.91 -11.52
C GLY A 338 -3.79 5.12 -10.61
N SER A 339 -4.89 5.86 -10.80
CA SER A 339 -5.24 7.09 -10.09
C SER A 339 -5.92 6.83 -8.73
N ASP A 340 -6.29 7.92 -8.05
CA ASP A 340 -7.20 7.91 -6.91
C ASP A 340 -8.60 7.40 -7.28
N ALA A 341 -9.48 7.22 -6.26
CA ALA A 341 -10.91 6.94 -6.50
C ALA A 341 -11.49 7.88 -7.57
N PRO A 342 -12.28 7.34 -8.52
CA PRO A 342 -12.98 6.06 -8.53
C PRO A 342 -12.23 4.91 -9.25
N ASN A 343 -10.91 4.87 -9.23
CA ASN A 343 -10.17 3.70 -9.71
C ASN A 343 -10.57 2.45 -8.88
N PRO A 344 -10.62 1.24 -9.45
CA PRO A 344 -10.96 0.01 -8.71
C PRO A 344 -9.77 -0.49 -7.86
N ASN A 345 -9.26 0.39 -7.01
CA ASN A 345 -8.11 0.11 -6.16
C ASN A 345 -8.42 -1.01 -5.15
N HIS A 346 -7.38 -1.69 -4.70
CA HIS A 346 -7.41 -2.70 -3.64
C HIS A 346 -6.67 -2.18 -2.41
N ILE A 347 -7.08 -2.57 -1.21
CA ILE A 347 -6.28 -2.40 0.01
C ILE A 347 -5.48 -3.67 0.23
N VAL A 348 -4.18 -3.56 0.02
CA VAL A 348 -3.20 -4.64 0.21
C VAL A 348 -2.61 -4.56 1.60
N GLN A 349 -2.28 -5.71 2.19
CA GLN A 349 -1.59 -5.83 3.47
C GLN A 349 -0.33 -6.68 3.33
N ARG A 350 0.71 -6.37 4.10
CA ARG A 350 1.83 -7.28 4.41
C ARG A 350 2.06 -7.30 5.91
N ARG A 351 2.65 -8.40 6.36
CA ARG A 351 2.97 -8.68 7.77
C ARG A 351 4.45 -8.92 7.93
N SER A 352 5.01 -8.43 9.03
CA SER A 352 6.32 -8.85 9.53
C SER A 352 6.18 -9.36 10.96
N THR A 353 6.75 -10.54 11.23
CA THR A 353 6.78 -11.18 12.56
C THR A 353 8.16 -11.04 13.22
N ASP A 354 9.08 -10.31 12.61
CA ASP A 354 10.48 -10.19 13.02
C ASP A 354 10.98 -8.73 13.12
N GLY A 355 10.05 -7.79 13.35
CA GLY A 355 10.37 -6.37 13.51
C GLY A 355 10.76 -5.68 12.19
N GLY A 356 10.14 -6.05 11.09
CA GLY A 356 10.34 -5.43 9.78
C GLY A 356 11.58 -5.92 9.02
N LYS A 357 12.23 -7.01 9.46
CA LYS A 357 13.39 -7.59 8.78
C LYS A 357 12.96 -8.37 7.53
N THR A 358 11.88 -9.15 7.66
CA THR A 358 11.26 -9.86 6.54
C THR A 358 9.74 -9.61 6.51
N TRP A 359 9.15 -9.80 5.34
CA TRP A 359 7.74 -9.51 5.09
C TRP A 359 7.04 -10.65 4.35
N SER A 360 5.80 -10.91 4.72
CA SER A 360 4.93 -11.86 4.02
C SER A 360 4.74 -11.47 2.55
N ALA A 361 4.26 -12.41 1.74
CA ALA A 361 3.61 -12.08 0.49
C ALA A 361 2.43 -11.09 0.75
N PRO A 362 2.04 -10.24 -0.23
CA PRO A 362 0.88 -9.37 -0.06
C PRO A 362 -0.40 -10.20 0.04
N THR A 363 -1.28 -9.82 0.97
CA THR A 363 -2.67 -10.27 1.09
C THR A 363 -3.60 -9.08 0.94
N TYR A 364 -4.91 -9.29 0.91
CA TYR A 364 -5.87 -8.20 0.76
C TYR A 364 -6.66 -7.98 2.05
N ILE A 365 -6.73 -6.74 2.52
CA ILE A 365 -7.77 -6.32 3.47
C ILE A 365 -9.09 -6.24 2.73
N HIS A 366 -9.12 -5.56 1.57
CA HIS A 366 -10.30 -5.52 0.71
C HIS A 366 -9.91 -5.43 -0.77
N GLN A 367 -10.59 -6.20 -1.62
CA GLN A 367 -10.33 -6.22 -3.06
C GLN A 367 -11.36 -5.39 -3.83
N GLY A 368 -10.88 -4.52 -4.70
CA GLY A 368 -11.72 -3.84 -5.69
C GLY A 368 -12.17 -4.78 -6.80
N THR A 369 -13.12 -4.33 -7.59
CA THR A 369 -13.65 -5.05 -8.75
C THR A 369 -13.50 -4.22 -10.01
N GLU A 370 -12.75 -4.71 -10.96
CA GLU A 370 -12.46 -4.01 -12.22
C GLU A 370 -13.48 -4.33 -13.31
N THR A 371 -14.07 -5.53 -13.28
CA THR A 371 -15.01 -6.02 -14.27
C THR A 371 -16.46 -5.93 -13.78
N GLY A 372 -17.41 -5.65 -14.67
CA GLY A 372 -18.81 -5.51 -14.34
C GLY A 372 -19.12 -4.19 -13.64
N LYS A 373 -19.72 -4.23 -12.44
CA LYS A 373 -19.96 -3.05 -11.63
C LYS A 373 -18.71 -2.73 -10.81
N LYS A 374 -17.93 -1.77 -11.29
CA LYS A 374 -16.69 -1.32 -10.63
C LYS A 374 -16.91 -0.92 -9.17
N VAL A 375 -16.02 -1.39 -8.31
CA VAL A 375 -15.87 -0.97 -6.91
C VAL A 375 -14.38 -0.82 -6.62
N GLY A 376 -13.99 0.22 -5.90
CA GLY A 376 -12.61 0.46 -5.48
C GLY A 376 -12.53 0.85 -4.01
N TYR A 377 -11.39 0.56 -3.38
CA TYR A 377 -11.08 0.86 -1.98
C TYR A 377 -9.74 1.59 -1.90
N SER A 378 -9.67 2.67 -1.11
CA SER A 378 -8.49 3.53 -1.04
C SER A 378 -8.31 4.15 0.34
N ASP A 379 -7.11 4.66 0.61
CA ASP A 379 -6.77 5.45 1.80
C ASP A 379 -6.85 4.67 3.11
N PRO A 380 -6.10 3.55 3.26
CA PRO A 380 -6.13 2.73 4.47
C PRO A 380 -5.62 3.47 5.70
N SER A 381 -6.28 3.28 6.84
CA SER A 381 -5.87 3.83 8.13
C SER A 381 -6.19 2.84 9.26
N TYR A 382 -5.19 2.51 10.08
CA TYR A 382 -5.37 1.59 11.19
C TYR A 382 -5.80 2.28 12.48
N VAL A 383 -6.65 1.60 13.25
CA VAL A 383 -6.88 1.88 14.69
C VAL A 383 -6.83 0.55 15.42
N VAL A 384 -6.05 0.46 16.49
CA VAL A 384 -5.97 -0.72 17.34
C VAL A 384 -6.70 -0.46 18.65
N ASP A 385 -7.65 -1.32 18.97
CA ASP A 385 -8.27 -1.37 20.29
C ASP A 385 -7.43 -2.24 21.20
N HIS A 386 -6.59 -1.64 21.99
CA HIS A 386 -5.68 -2.31 22.92
C HIS A 386 -6.41 -3.01 24.08
N GLN A 387 -7.68 -2.66 24.34
CA GLN A 387 -8.50 -3.27 25.40
C GLN A 387 -9.17 -4.57 24.95
N THR A 388 -9.42 -4.76 23.66
CA THR A 388 -10.05 -5.98 23.10
C THR A 388 -9.10 -6.77 22.20
N GLY A 389 -8.04 -6.17 21.70
CA GLY A 389 -7.17 -6.73 20.67
C GLY A 389 -7.73 -6.57 19.25
N THR A 390 -8.86 -5.90 19.08
CA THR A 390 -9.48 -5.70 17.75
C THR A 390 -8.70 -4.67 16.95
N ILE A 391 -8.47 -4.95 15.65
CA ILE A 391 -7.84 -4.03 14.72
C ILE A 391 -8.90 -3.54 13.73
N PHE A 392 -8.96 -2.25 13.52
CA PHE A 392 -9.79 -1.60 12.50
C PHE A 392 -8.90 -1.05 11.39
N ASN A 393 -9.34 -1.19 10.12
CA ASN A 393 -8.76 -0.51 8.98
C ASN A 393 -9.87 0.28 8.29
N PHE A 394 -9.79 1.60 8.41
CA PHE A 394 -10.73 2.53 7.77
C PHE A 394 -10.26 2.82 6.37
N HIS A 395 -11.18 2.91 5.42
CA HIS A 395 -10.89 3.24 4.04
C HIS A 395 -12.10 3.81 3.30
N VAL A 396 -11.84 4.38 2.14
CA VAL A 396 -12.88 4.78 1.18
C VAL A 396 -13.38 3.54 0.46
N LYS A 397 -14.71 3.49 0.21
CA LYS A 397 -15.31 2.65 -0.82
C LYS A 397 -15.90 3.55 -1.90
N SER A 398 -15.51 3.34 -3.15
CA SER A 398 -15.96 4.16 -4.28
C SER A 398 -16.53 3.29 -5.39
N TYR A 399 -17.42 3.87 -6.16
CA TYR A 399 -18.03 3.25 -7.33
C TYR A 399 -17.68 4.05 -8.60
N ASP A 400 -18.54 5.01 -8.97
CA ASP A 400 -18.39 5.79 -10.20
C ASP A 400 -17.83 7.20 -9.94
N GLN A 401 -17.73 7.61 -8.67
CA GLN A 401 -17.30 8.95 -8.27
C GLN A 401 -16.15 8.89 -7.26
N GLY A 402 -15.18 9.76 -7.47
CA GLY A 402 -14.13 10.09 -6.52
C GLY A 402 -14.47 11.37 -5.75
N TRP A 403 -13.47 11.94 -5.06
CA TRP A 403 -13.60 13.12 -4.21
C TRP A 403 -14.33 14.29 -4.91
N GLY A 404 -13.93 14.63 -6.15
CA GLY A 404 -14.47 15.78 -6.88
C GLY A 404 -15.94 15.61 -7.30
N GLY A 405 -16.37 14.41 -7.68
CA GLY A 405 -17.69 14.10 -8.23
C GLY A 405 -18.71 13.58 -7.23
N SER A 406 -18.29 13.22 -6.03
CA SER A 406 -19.16 12.67 -5.01
C SER A 406 -20.23 13.67 -4.56
N ARG A 407 -21.40 13.14 -4.18
CA ARG A 407 -22.59 13.90 -3.76
C ARG A 407 -22.95 13.58 -2.31
N ALA A 408 -23.82 14.42 -1.71
CA ALA A 408 -24.40 14.13 -0.41
C ALA A 408 -25.32 12.90 -0.46
N GLY A 409 -25.32 12.12 0.60
CA GLY A 409 -26.16 10.94 0.78
C GLY A 409 -25.55 9.92 1.73
N THR A 410 -26.38 8.94 2.11
CA THR A 410 -26.02 7.88 3.08
C THR A 410 -26.37 6.48 2.58
N ASP A 411 -27.02 6.36 1.44
CA ASP A 411 -27.36 5.06 0.84
C ASP A 411 -26.07 4.33 0.39
N PRO A 412 -25.75 3.16 0.96
CA PRO A 412 -24.52 2.42 0.66
C PRO A 412 -24.44 1.91 -0.78
N GLU A 413 -25.57 1.78 -1.47
CA GLU A 413 -25.64 1.32 -2.85
C GLU A 413 -25.61 2.49 -3.87
N ASN A 414 -25.65 3.72 -3.40
CA ASN A 414 -25.62 4.89 -4.27
C ASN A 414 -24.23 5.09 -4.89
N ARG A 415 -24.12 4.79 -6.16
CA ARG A 415 -22.86 4.86 -6.92
C ARG A 415 -22.32 6.29 -7.14
N GLY A 416 -23.14 7.31 -6.86
CA GLY A 416 -22.75 8.73 -6.92
C GLY A 416 -22.09 9.27 -5.65
N ILE A 417 -21.85 8.42 -4.66
CA ILE A 417 -21.32 8.78 -3.34
C ILE A 417 -20.05 7.97 -3.07
N ILE A 418 -18.99 8.62 -2.57
CA ILE A 418 -17.92 7.89 -1.92
C ILE A 418 -18.33 7.54 -0.50
N GLN A 419 -18.20 6.28 -0.14
CA GLN A 419 -18.62 5.70 1.12
C GLN A 419 -17.47 5.69 2.13
N ALA A 420 -17.78 5.79 3.40
CA ALA A 420 -16.87 5.46 4.50
C ALA A 420 -17.07 3.99 4.86
N GLU A 421 -16.01 3.20 4.84
CA GLU A 421 -16.04 1.79 5.21
C GLU A 421 -14.99 1.48 6.27
N VAL A 422 -15.26 0.49 7.11
CA VAL A 422 -14.33 -0.03 8.10
C VAL A 422 -14.25 -1.55 7.98
N SER A 423 -13.02 -2.05 7.89
CA SER A 423 -12.68 -3.47 7.99
C SER A 423 -12.25 -3.77 9.41
N THR A 424 -12.72 -4.88 9.98
CA THR A 424 -12.47 -5.28 11.38
C THR A 424 -11.84 -6.65 11.43
N SER A 425 -10.76 -6.79 12.19
CA SER A 425 -10.08 -8.05 12.48
C SER A 425 -10.02 -8.31 13.99
N SER A 426 -10.33 -9.53 14.40
CA SER A 426 -10.19 -10.02 15.78
C SER A 426 -9.10 -11.09 15.93
N ASP A 427 -8.27 -11.29 14.93
CA ASP A 427 -7.21 -12.30 14.84
C ASP A 427 -5.86 -11.70 14.42
N ASN A 428 -5.54 -10.51 14.92
CA ASN A 428 -4.30 -9.79 14.65
C ASN A 428 -4.11 -9.45 13.15
N GLY A 429 -5.20 -9.21 12.40
CA GLY A 429 -5.15 -8.80 10.99
C GLY A 429 -4.96 -9.95 10.01
N TRP A 430 -5.27 -11.19 10.39
CA TRP A 430 -5.27 -12.32 9.46
C TRP A 430 -6.55 -12.36 8.62
N THR A 431 -7.71 -12.16 9.25
CA THR A 431 -8.99 -12.11 8.55
C THR A 431 -9.71 -10.80 8.82
N TRP A 432 -10.56 -10.38 7.87
CA TRP A 432 -11.24 -9.10 7.89
C TRP A 432 -12.72 -9.26 7.59
N THR A 433 -13.56 -8.51 8.29
CA THR A 433 -14.98 -8.32 7.99
C THR A 433 -15.25 -6.85 7.72
N HIS A 434 -16.19 -6.52 6.83
CA HIS A 434 -16.35 -5.17 6.32
C HIS A 434 -17.71 -4.58 6.64
N ARG A 435 -17.77 -3.28 6.94
CA ARG A 435 -18.99 -2.55 7.19
C ARG A 435 -18.92 -1.11 6.65
N THR A 436 -19.90 -0.72 5.83
CA THR A 436 -20.07 0.68 5.44
C THR A 436 -20.67 1.45 6.62
N ILE A 437 -20.03 2.54 7.03
CA ILE A 437 -20.40 3.39 8.18
C ILE A 437 -20.84 4.79 7.75
N THR A 438 -21.06 5.01 6.46
CA THR A 438 -21.44 6.33 5.92
C THR A 438 -22.68 6.90 6.62
N ALA A 439 -23.73 6.09 6.83
CA ALA A 439 -24.96 6.52 7.49
C ALA A 439 -24.73 6.87 8.97
N ASP A 440 -23.85 6.13 9.64
CA ASP A 440 -23.57 6.32 11.07
C ASP A 440 -22.90 7.69 11.33
N ILE A 441 -21.96 8.07 10.46
CA ILE A 441 -21.10 9.26 10.66
C ILE A 441 -21.62 10.53 9.96
N THR A 442 -22.63 10.41 9.07
CA THR A 442 -23.13 11.56 8.30
C THR A 442 -24.62 11.86 8.51
N LYS A 443 -25.25 11.24 9.49
CA LYS A 443 -26.69 11.25 9.73
C LYS A 443 -27.32 12.65 9.66
N ASP A 444 -26.72 13.64 10.28
CA ASP A 444 -27.24 15.01 10.38
C ASP A 444 -26.40 16.03 9.59
N ASN A 445 -25.42 15.56 8.82
CA ASN A 445 -24.43 16.41 8.13
C ASN A 445 -24.42 16.14 6.62
N PRO A 446 -24.83 17.08 5.78
CA PRO A 446 -24.91 16.89 4.32
C PRO A 446 -23.53 16.98 3.66
N TRP A 447 -22.60 16.10 4.04
CA TRP A 447 -21.27 16.06 3.42
C TRP A 447 -21.36 15.52 2.00
N THR A 448 -20.80 16.24 1.05
CA THR A 448 -20.76 15.82 -0.34
C THR A 448 -19.64 14.84 -0.63
N ALA A 449 -18.58 14.83 0.18
CA ALA A 449 -17.51 13.84 0.11
C ALA A 449 -16.93 13.61 1.52
N ARG A 450 -16.30 12.45 1.72
CA ARG A 450 -15.62 12.04 2.94
C ARG A 450 -14.58 10.97 2.65
N PHE A 451 -13.49 10.96 3.40
CA PHE A 451 -12.53 9.85 3.43
C PHE A 451 -11.81 9.80 4.79
N ALA A 452 -11.48 8.60 5.24
CA ALA A 452 -10.57 8.41 6.37
C ALA A 452 -9.17 8.87 5.97
N THR A 453 -8.50 9.64 6.80
CA THR A 453 -7.14 10.08 6.50
C THR A 453 -6.17 8.94 6.75
N SER A 454 -5.44 8.54 5.71
CA SER A 454 -4.59 7.34 5.69
C SER A 454 -3.46 7.38 6.73
N GLY A 455 -3.05 6.22 7.22
CA GLY A 455 -2.01 6.05 8.24
C GLY A 455 -2.56 5.38 9.49
N GLN A 456 -2.73 6.11 10.60
CA GLN A 456 -3.38 5.57 11.79
C GLN A 456 -4.11 6.63 12.62
N GLY A 457 -5.19 6.19 13.28
CA GLY A 457 -5.84 6.89 14.39
C GLY A 457 -5.32 6.36 15.73
N ILE A 458 -6.07 6.60 16.82
CA ILE A 458 -5.65 6.27 18.18
C ILE A 458 -6.75 5.58 18.99
N GLN A 459 -6.35 4.90 20.07
CA GLN A 459 -7.18 4.69 21.24
C GLN A 459 -6.70 5.63 22.34
N ILE A 460 -7.60 6.43 22.94
CA ILE A 460 -7.28 7.33 24.05
C ILE A 460 -6.92 6.47 25.27
N GLN A 461 -5.76 6.74 25.87
CA GLN A 461 -5.25 5.95 27.00
C GLN A 461 -5.61 6.56 28.35
N HIS A 462 -5.78 7.88 28.44
CA HIS A 462 -5.90 8.61 29.71
C HIS A 462 -7.15 9.48 29.75
N GLY A 463 -7.52 9.91 30.96
CA GLY A 463 -8.60 10.87 31.18
C GLY A 463 -10.01 10.29 31.04
N PRO A 464 -11.04 11.15 30.95
CA PRO A 464 -12.45 10.75 31.00
C PRO A 464 -12.93 10.00 29.75
N HIS A 465 -12.16 10.03 28.68
CA HIS A 465 -12.46 9.32 27.42
C HIS A 465 -11.52 8.13 27.17
N ALA A 466 -10.82 7.64 28.19
CA ALA A 466 -9.95 6.47 28.07
C ALA A 466 -10.71 5.26 27.51
N GLY A 467 -10.14 4.61 26.52
CA GLY A 467 -10.76 3.50 25.74
C GLY A 467 -11.45 3.95 24.45
N ARG A 468 -11.78 5.25 24.29
CA ARG A 468 -12.35 5.77 23.04
C ARG A 468 -11.40 5.54 21.88
N LEU A 469 -11.93 5.00 20.78
CA LEU A 469 -11.23 4.89 19.49
C LEU A 469 -11.52 6.15 18.67
N VAL A 470 -10.48 6.73 18.04
CA VAL A 470 -10.62 7.95 17.25
C VAL A 470 -9.89 7.81 15.92
N GLN A 471 -10.63 7.96 14.83
CA GLN A 471 -10.12 8.05 13.47
C GLN A 471 -10.45 9.42 12.87
N GLN A 472 -9.46 10.06 12.25
CA GLN A 472 -9.68 11.34 11.59
C GLN A 472 -10.20 11.15 10.15
N TYR A 473 -11.07 12.06 9.75
CA TYR A 473 -11.65 12.14 8.42
C TYR A 473 -11.47 13.54 7.84
N THR A 474 -11.35 13.60 6.54
CA THR A 474 -11.53 14.81 5.75
C THR A 474 -12.92 14.75 5.12
N ILE A 475 -13.66 15.86 5.24
CA ILE A 475 -15.00 15.99 4.66
C ILE A 475 -15.07 17.21 3.75
N ARG A 476 -15.98 17.15 2.77
CA ARG A 476 -16.37 18.31 1.98
C ARG A 476 -17.83 18.63 2.26
N THR A 477 -18.08 19.84 2.73
CA THR A 477 -19.43 20.34 3.01
C THR A 477 -20.22 20.60 1.72
N ALA A 478 -21.53 20.80 1.83
CA ALA A 478 -22.38 21.20 0.70
C ALA A 478 -21.94 22.56 0.09
N GLY A 479 -21.35 23.44 0.89
CA GLY A 479 -20.76 24.73 0.45
C GLY A 479 -19.38 24.61 -0.18
N GLY A 480 -18.80 23.39 -0.25
CA GLY A 480 -17.49 23.12 -0.85
C GLY A 480 -16.32 23.30 0.10
N ALA A 481 -16.52 23.68 1.36
CA ALA A 481 -15.44 23.78 2.34
C ALA A 481 -14.88 22.39 2.68
N VAL A 482 -13.55 22.29 2.74
CA VAL A 482 -12.82 21.09 3.14
C VAL A 482 -12.46 21.24 4.62
N GLN A 483 -12.94 20.31 5.45
CA GLN A 483 -12.85 20.38 6.91
C GLN A 483 -12.37 19.06 7.49
N ALA A 484 -11.75 19.09 8.66
CA ALA A 484 -11.41 17.94 9.47
C ALA A 484 -12.58 17.56 10.38
N VAL A 485 -12.74 16.27 10.66
CA VAL A 485 -13.70 15.75 11.64
C VAL A 485 -13.16 14.48 12.28
N SER A 486 -13.40 14.30 13.59
CA SER A 486 -13.14 13.03 14.26
C SER A 486 -14.34 12.10 14.11
N VAL A 487 -14.06 10.85 13.77
CA VAL A 487 -15.00 9.74 13.87
C VAL A 487 -14.54 8.86 15.03
N TYR A 488 -15.43 8.60 15.99
CA TYR A 488 -15.05 7.92 17.23
C TYR A 488 -16.05 6.85 17.65
N SER A 489 -15.59 5.94 18.51
CA SER A 489 -16.37 4.87 19.13
C SER A 489 -16.05 4.79 20.63
N ASP A 490 -17.12 4.71 21.45
CA ASP A 490 -17.03 4.47 22.90
C ASP A 490 -17.40 3.03 23.30
N ASP A 491 -17.62 2.14 22.31
CA ASP A 491 -18.13 0.78 22.50
C ASP A 491 -17.29 -0.28 21.75
N HIS A 492 -15.99 -0.02 21.64
CA HIS A 492 -15.02 -0.91 20.96
C HIS A 492 -15.35 -1.16 19.48
N GLY A 493 -15.79 -0.11 18.76
CA GLY A 493 -16.04 -0.15 17.32
C GLY A 493 -17.39 -0.76 16.92
N LYS A 494 -18.28 -1.07 17.86
CA LYS A 494 -19.63 -1.56 17.54
C LYS A 494 -20.46 -0.47 16.86
N THR A 495 -20.34 0.77 17.36
CA THR A 495 -20.94 1.95 16.74
C THR A 495 -19.90 3.04 16.54
N TRP A 496 -20.10 3.84 15.49
CA TRP A 496 -19.25 4.98 15.14
C TRP A 496 -20.10 6.24 15.02
N GLN A 497 -19.57 7.35 15.45
CA GLN A 497 -20.21 8.65 15.36
C GLN A 497 -19.20 9.74 15.03
N ALA A 498 -19.67 10.82 14.42
CA ALA A 498 -18.81 11.96 14.07
C ALA A 498 -18.95 13.09 15.11
N GLY A 499 -17.84 13.74 15.40
CA GLY A 499 -17.79 15.01 16.11
C GLY A 499 -18.19 16.18 15.21
N GLN A 500 -17.94 17.40 15.69
CA GLN A 500 -18.19 18.61 14.90
C GLN A 500 -17.04 18.83 13.90
N PRO A 501 -17.34 19.13 12.62
CA PRO A 501 -16.32 19.54 11.66
C PRO A 501 -15.62 20.82 12.10
N THR A 502 -14.31 20.91 11.84
CA THR A 502 -13.51 22.08 12.23
C THR A 502 -12.66 22.61 11.08
N GLY A 503 -12.40 23.90 11.10
CA GLY A 503 -11.53 24.64 10.21
C GLY A 503 -12.00 24.71 8.76
N THR A 504 -11.13 25.25 7.93
CA THR A 504 -11.26 25.27 6.47
C THR A 504 -9.90 25.03 5.83
N GLY A 505 -9.86 24.44 4.62
CA GLY A 505 -8.61 24.03 4.00
C GLY A 505 -7.87 22.98 4.83
N MET A 506 -8.60 22.19 5.61
CA MET A 506 -8.09 21.03 6.33
C MET A 506 -8.15 19.82 5.39
N ASP A 507 -7.05 19.11 5.28
CA ASP A 507 -6.95 17.93 4.41
C ASP A 507 -6.57 16.71 5.26
N GLU A 508 -5.70 15.79 4.77
CA GLU A 508 -5.31 14.65 5.61
C GLU A 508 -4.80 15.14 6.97
N ASN A 509 -5.53 14.76 8.00
CA ASN A 509 -5.29 15.20 9.37
C ASN A 509 -5.15 14.00 10.31
N LYS A 510 -4.34 14.17 11.33
CA LYS A 510 -4.02 13.15 12.32
C LYS A 510 -4.40 13.63 13.71
N VAL A 511 -4.60 12.68 14.60
CA VAL A 511 -4.86 12.93 16.01
C VAL A 511 -3.79 12.28 16.87
N VAL A 512 -3.40 12.92 17.95
CA VAL A 512 -2.54 12.36 18.98
C VAL A 512 -3.04 12.80 20.35
N GLU A 513 -2.96 11.89 21.32
CA GLU A 513 -3.24 12.20 22.73
C GLU A 513 -2.03 12.91 23.36
N LEU A 514 -2.25 13.95 24.13
CA LEU A 514 -1.25 14.72 24.85
C LEU A 514 -1.12 14.25 26.31
N SER A 515 -0.07 14.68 26.98
CA SER A 515 0.23 14.26 28.36
C SER A 515 -0.88 14.63 29.37
N ASP A 516 -1.65 15.66 29.11
CA ASP A 516 -2.78 16.11 29.93
C ASP A 516 -4.11 15.42 29.59
N GLY A 517 -4.10 14.46 28.66
CA GLY A 517 -5.29 13.74 28.19
C GLY A 517 -6.14 14.51 27.18
N SER A 518 -5.75 15.75 26.82
CA SER A 518 -6.33 16.44 25.67
C SER A 518 -5.82 15.85 24.35
N LEU A 519 -6.49 16.18 23.24
CA LEU A 519 -6.06 15.74 21.91
C LEU A 519 -5.49 16.90 21.10
N MET A 520 -4.47 16.62 20.30
CA MET A 520 -3.99 17.51 19.23
C MET A 520 -4.38 16.94 17.86
N LEU A 521 -4.99 17.77 17.03
CA LEU A 521 -5.16 17.55 15.61
C LEU A 521 -4.01 18.23 14.87
N ASN A 522 -3.41 17.53 13.90
CA ASN A 522 -2.36 18.05 13.03
C ASN A 522 -2.73 17.75 11.58
N SER A 523 -2.99 18.78 10.76
CA SER A 523 -3.56 18.67 9.42
C SER A 523 -2.63 19.18 8.34
N ARG A 524 -2.62 18.48 7.20
CA ARG A 524 -2.20 19.01 5.91
C ARG A 524 -3.03 20.24 5.57
N ALA A 525 -2.40 21.31 5.07
CA ALA A 525 -3.06 22.55 4.70
C ALA A 525 -3.28 22.60 3.18
N SER A 526 -4.53 22.47 2.73
CA SER A 526 -4.89 22.56 1.31
C SER A 526 -5.19 23.97 0.81
N ASP A 527 -5.04 24.98 1.67
CA ASP A 527 -5.26 26.40 1.36
C ASP A 527 -4.01 27.14 0.88
N GLY A 528 -2.89 26.45 0.78
CA GLY A 528 -1.62 27.04 0.33
C GLY A 528 -0.90 27.88 1.39
N SER A 529 -1.29 27.80 2.67
CA SER A 529 -0.63 28.53 3.77
C SER A 529 0.83 28.11 3.99
N GLY A 530 1.22 26.91 3.52
CA GLY A 530 2.58 26.39 3.61
C GLY A 530 2.98 25.88 5.00
N PHE A 531 2.05 25.78 5.93
CA PHE A 531 2.27 25.31 7.29
C PHE A 531 1.13 24.40 7.73
N ARG A 532 1.47 23.37 8.53
CA ARG A 532 0.47 22.46 9.08
C ARG A 532 -0.49 23.21 10.02
N LYS A 533 -1.76 22.82 9.99
CA LYS A 533 -2.77 23.38 10.87
C LYS A 533 -2.96 22.50 12.10
N VAL A 534 -3.00 23.12 13.27
CA VAL A 534 -3.13 22.46 14.56
C VAL A 534 -4.37 22.96 15.29
N ALA A 535 -5.09 22.04 15.95
CA ALA A 535 -6.21 22.34 16.84
C ALA A 535 -6.14 21.44 18.08
N ARG A 536 -6.84 21.81 19.15
CA ARG A 536 -6.90 21.03 20.39
C ARG A 536 -8.34 20.69 20.75
N SER A 537 -8.52 19.52 21.35
CA SER A 537 -9.79 19.05 21.90
C SER A 537 -9.62 18.60 23.35
N THR A 538 -10.55 18.96 24.21
CA THR A 538 -10.61 18.55 25.61
C THR A 538 -11.79 17.61 25.91
N ASP A 539 -12.55 17.24 24.87
CA ASP A 539 -13.74 16.40 24.96
C ASP A 539 -13.62 15.09 24.14
N GLY A 540 -12.37 14.66 23.95
CA GLY A 540 -12.05 13.41 23.24
C GLY A 540 -12.39 13.46 21.75
N GLY A 541 -12.22 14.62 21.10
CA GLY A 541 -12.39 14.80 19.66
C GLY A 541 -13.81 15.14 19.21
N GLN A 542 -14.74 15.38 20.12
CA GLN A 542 -16.12 15.78 19.76
C GLN A 542 -16.14 17.21 19.19
N THR A 543 -15.38 18.12 19.81
CA THR A 543 -15.17 19.48 19.32
C THR A 543 -13.70 19.85 19.34
N TRP A 544 -13.33 20.82 18.52
CA TRP A 544 -11.97 21.30 18.38
C TRP A 544 -11.89 22.82 18.53
N SER A 545 -10.79 23.32 19.05
CA SER A 545 -10.48 24.75 18.97
C SER A 545 -10.39 25.21 17.50
N GLU A 546 -10.47 26.53 17.27
CA GLU A 546 -10.16 27.07 15.94
C GLU A 546 -8.75 26.66 15.51
N PRO A 547 -8.57 26.02 14.34
CA PRO A 547 -7.24 25.62 13.86
C PRO A 547 -6.34 26.82 13.57
N VAL A 548 -5.08 26.71 13.96
CA VAL A 548 -4.03 27.70 13.69
C VAL A 548 -2.91 27.06 12.87
N SER A 549 -2.27 27.86 11.99
CA SER A 549 -1.08 27.43 11.25
C SER A 549 0.14 27.46 12.19
N ASP A 550 0.76 26.29 12.39
CA ASP A 550 1.98 26.17 13.19
C ASP A 550 3.21 26.55 12.38
N GLN A 551 3.80 27.70 12.67
CA GLN A 551 4.95 28.25 11.96
C GLN A 551 6.22 27.40 12.14
N ASN A 552 6.25 26.47 13.09
CA ASN A 552 7.36 25.52 13.29
C ASN A 552 7.24 24.27 12.40
N LEU A 553 6.08 24.07 11.77
CA LEU A 553 5.79 22.89 10.94
C LEU A 553 5.46 23.29 9.50
N PRO A 554 6.49 23.56 8.67
CA PRO A 554 6.30 23.73 7.24
C PRO A 554 5.59 22.52 6.62
N ASP A 555 4.71 22.75 5.62
CA ASP A 555 3.88 21.74 4.97
C ASP A 555 3.98 21.81 3.46
N SER A 556 4.45 20.76 2.83
CA SER A 556 4.52 20.62 1.37
C SER A 556 3.19 20.18 0.73
N VAL A 557 2.10 20.23 1.47
CA VAL A 557 0.78 19.72 1.06
C VAL A 557 0.84 18.20 0.86
N ASP A 558 1.23 17.48 1.90
CA ASP A 558 1.25 16.02 1.89
C ASP A 558 0.74 15.38 3.20
N ASN A 559 0.50 14.07 3.12
CA ASN A 559 0.12 13.28 4.30
C ASN A 559 1.35 13.07 5.19
N ALA A 560 1.16 13.28 6.49
CA ALA A 560 2.14 13.09 7.54
C ALA A 560 1.55 12.21 8.66
N GLN A 561 2.36 11.68 9.55
CA GLN A 561 1.89 10.95 10.72
C GLN A 561 2.51 11.51 11.99
N ILE A 562 1.66 11.85 12.95
CA ILE A 562 2.06 12.20 14.32
C ILE A 562 1.71 11.05 15.27
N ILE A 563 2.63 10.71 16.16
CA ILE A 563 2.41 9.70 17.20
C ILE A 563 2.96 10.17 18.55
N ARG A 564 2.43 9.61 19.63
CA ARG A 564 3.03 9.67 20.95
C ARG A 564 4.08 8.56 21.06
N ALA A 565 5.32 8.92 21.41
CA ALA A 565 6.42 7.94 21.44
C ALA A 565 6.29 6.96 22.63
N PHE A 566 5.68 7.40 23.74
CA PHE A 566 5.51 6.63 24.97
C PHE A 566 4.04 6.68 25.43
N PRO A 567 3.14 5.97 24.74
CA PRO A 567 1.70 6.02 25.04
C PRO A 567 1.35 5.53 26.47
N ASN A 568 2.16 4.65 27.08
CA ASN A 568 1.93 4.17 28.44
C ASN A 568 2.58 5.02 29.52
N ALA A 569 3.30 6.08 29.17
CA ALA A 569 3.91 6.97 30.16
C ALA A 569 2.84 7.70 30.97
N ALA A 570 2.98 7.72 32.29
CA ALA A 570 2.06 8.44 33.17
C ALA A 570 2.06 9.94 32.85
N PRO A 571 0.96 10.67 33.07
CA PRO A 571 0.85 12.09 32.71
C PRO A 571 1.93 13.01 33.29
N ASP A 572 2.48 12.66 34.44
CA ASP A 572 3.57 13.37 35.14
C ASP A 572 4.97 12.92 34.70
N ASP A 573 5.08 11.84 33.92
CA ASP A 573 6.34 11.42 33.33
C ASP A 573 6.71 12.35 32.15
N PRO A 574 7.91 12.96 32.13
CA PRO A 574 8.34 13.79 30.98
C PRO A 574 8.23 13.10 29.63
N ARG A 575 8.34 11.74 29.57
CA ARG A 575 8.19 10.96 28.35
C ARG A 575 6.77 11.03 27.77
N ALA A 576 5.75 11.28 28.60
CA ALA A 576 4.38 11.46 28.14
C ALA A 576 4.22 12.61 27.12
N LYS A 577 5.13 13.59 27.15
CA LYS A 577 5.13 14.77 26.29
C LYS A 577 5.86 14.57 24.95
N VAL A 578 6.44 13.40 24.73
CA VAL A 578 7.27 13.16 23.54
C VAL A 578 6.40 12.77 22.36
N LEU A 579 6.38 13.64 21.36
CA LEU A 579 5.71 13.40 20.08
C LEU A 579 6.72 13.23 18.96
N LEU A 580 6.41 12.35 18.01
CA LEU A 580 7.16 12.17 16.75
C LEU A 580 6.23 12.51 15.58
N LEU A 581 6.76 13.25 14.60
CA LEU A 581 6.08 13.60 13.37
C LEU A 581 6.94 13.19 12.17
N SER A 582 6.43 12.34 11.29
CA SER A 582 7.02 12.08 9.99
C SER A 582 6.36 12.96 8.93
N HIS A 583 7.13 13.73 8.18
CA HIS A 583 6.61 14.67 7.19
C HIS A 583 7.69 15.12 6.18
N SER A 584 7.29 15.90 5.19
CA SER A 584 8.19 16.60 4.26
C SER A 584 8.10 18.12 4.53
N PRO A 585 9.00 18.69 5.34
CA PRO A 585 8.90 20.08 5.83
C PRO A 585 9.34 21.10 4.78
N ASN A 586 8.49 21.40 3.82
CA ASN A 586 8.73 22.45 2.84
C ASN A 586 7.52 23.40 2.77
N PRO A 587 7.66 24.72 2.99
CA PRO A 587 6.53 25.64 2.95
C PRO A 587 6.04 25.94 1.50
N ARG A 588 6.71 25.39 0.49
CA ARG A 588 6.25 25.51 -0.90
C ARG A 588 5.29 24.38 -1.21
N PRO A 589 4.04 24.66 -1.55
CA PRO A 589 3.08 23.63 -1.95
C PRO A 589 3.65 22.70 -3.02
N TRP A 590 3.45 21.39 -2.82
CA TRP A 590 3.88 20.30 -3.72
C TRP A 590 5.40 20.10 -3.86
N SER A 591 6.22 20.83 -3.10
CA SER A 591 7.67 20.60 -3.02
C SER A 591 7.97 19.51 -1.99
N ARG A 592 7.64 18.29 -2.31
CA ARG A 592 7.78 17.10 -1.46
C ARG A 592 9.21 16.60 -1.48
N ASP A 593 10.05 17.20 -0.66
CA ASP A 593 11.46 16.86 -0.52
C ASP A 593 11.84 16.62 0.96
N ARG A 594 13.02 16.06 1.20
CA ARG A 594 13.61 15.90 2.53
C ARG A 594 12.67 15.27 3.57
N GLY A 595 12.30 14.00 3.36
CA GLY A 595 11.54 13.27 4.36
C GLY A 595 12.22 13.33 5.73
N THR A 596 11.49 13.83 6.72
CA THR A 596 12.04 14.23 8.02
C THR A 596 11.23 13.60 9.15
N ILE A 597 11.92 13.17 10.20
CA ILE A 597 11.31 12.89 11.49
C ILE A 597 11.60 14.07 12.40
N SER A 598 10.54 14.73 12.89
CA SER A 598 10.62 15.81 13.88
C SER A 598 10.14 15.31 15.24
N MET A 599 10.78 15.77 16.31
CA MET A 599 10.46 15.40 17.68
C MET A 599 10.14 16.65 18.52
N SER A 600 9.07 16.54 19.29
CA SER A 600 8.70 17.49 20.34
C SER A 600 8.85 16.84 21.71
N CYS A 601 9.29 17.63 22.71
CA CYS A 601 9.43 17.22 24.11
C CYS A 601 8.42 17.93 25.04
N ASP A 602 7.46 18.65 24.48
CA ASP A 602 6.56 19.55 25.21
C ASP A 602 5.13 19.56 24.65
N ASP A 603 4.60 18.37 24.31
CA ASP A 603 3.24 18.21 23.78
C ASP A 603 2.99 19.01 22.49
N GLY A 604 4.02 19.12 21.64
CA GLY A 604 3.93 19.80 20.36
C GLY A 604 3.96 21.33 20.45
N ALA A 605 4.32 21.91 21.60
CA ALA A 605 4.50 23.35 21.72
C ALA A 605 5.74 23.85 20.97
N SER A 606 6.78 23.01 20.89
CA SER A 606 7.97 23.24 20.06
C SER A 606 8.49 21.95 19.42
N TRP A 607 9.25 22.09 18.33
CA TRP A 607 9.84 20.99 17.54
C TRP A 607 11.33 21.22 17.44
N THR A 608 12.06 20.83 18.48
CA THR A 608 13.48 21.20 18.68
C THR A 608 14.46 20.29 17.97
N THR A 609 14.06 19.04 17.71
CA THR A 609 14.89 18.02 17.07
C THR A 609 14.26 17.57 15.77
N SER A 610 15.05 17.56 14.69
CA SER A 610 14.60 17.00 13.42
C SER A 610 15.74 16.31 12.69
N LYS A 611 15.43 15.21 11.99
CA LYS A 611 16.43 14.46 11.22
C LYS A 611 15.87 13.96 9.91
N VAL A 612 16.61 14.24 8.83
CA VAL A 612 16.27 13.80 7.47
C VAL A 612 16.57 12.32 7.34
N PHE A 613 15.61 11.53 6.83
CA PHE A 613 15.77 10.11 6.55
C PHE A 613 15.95 9.82 5.06
N HIS A 614 15.49 10.70 4.17
CA HIS A 614 15.64 10.57 2.72
C HIS A 614 15.52 11.90 1.97
N GLU A 615 16.27 12.01 0.86
CA GLU A 615 16.26 13.09 -0.15
C GLU A 615 16.42 12.47 -1.56
N PRO A 616 16.02 13.14 -2.66
CA PRO A 616 15.43 14.49 -2.72
C PRO A 616 13.90 14.47 -2.61
N PHE A 617 13.22 13.37 -2.94
CA PHE A 617 11.75 13.31 -2.98
C PHE A 617 11.20 12.38 -1.91
N VAL A 618 10.24 12.88 -1.13
CA VAL A 618 9.41 12.08 -0.21
C VAL A 618 7.98 12.58 -0.27
N GLY A 619 7.06 11.71 -0.68
CA GLY A 619 5.62 11.94 -0.61
C GLY A 619 5.05 11.56 0.75
N TYR A 620 3.99 10.76 0.77
CA TYR A 620 3.32 10.35 2.00
C TYR A 620 4.21 9.54 2.92
N THR A 621 4.07 9.79 4.23
CA THR A 621 4.81 9.10 5.29
C THR A 621 3.89 8.65 6.41
N THR A 622 4.24 7.54 7.06
CA THR A 622 3.58 7.08 8.28
C THR A 622 4.57 6.32 9.17
N ILE A 623 4.40 6.41 10.49
CA ILE A 623 5.28 5.78 11.49
C ILE A 623 4.46 5.09 12.57
N ALA A 624 5.02 4.02 13.13
CA ALA A 624 4.47 3.32 14.31
C ALA A 624 5.59 2.81 15.21
N VAL A 625 5.38 2.84 16.52
CA VAL A 625 6.26 2.17 17.48
C VAL A 625 6.08 0.67 17.37
N GLN A 626 7.16 -0.09 17.33
CA GLN A 626 7.17 -1.53 17.25
C GLN A 626 7.29 -2.18 18.64
N SER A 627 7.01 -3.47 18.71
CA SER A 627 7.06 -4.24 19.98
C SER A 627 8.44 -4.27 20.63
N ASP A 628 9.52 -4.06 19.86
CA ASP A 628 10.89 -3.95 20.40
C ASP A 628 11.27 -2.53 20.82
N GLY A 629 10.36 -1.56 20.67
CA GLY A 629 10.58 -0.15 20.98
C GLY A 629 11.31 0.65 19.90
N SER A 630 11.63 0.05 18.76
CA SER A 630 12.06 0.78 17.55
C SER A 630 10.87 1.39 16.82
N ILE A 631 11.09 2.22 15.83
CA ILE A 631 10.04 2.91 15.08
C ILE A 631 10.09 2.48 13.62
N GLY A 632 9.01 1.85 13.14
CA GLY A 632 8.80 1.55 11.73
C GLY A 632 8.34 2.80 10.98
N LEU A 633 8.89 3.01 9.80
CA LEU A 633 8.61 4.13 8.89
C LEU A 633 8.27 3.60 7.51
N LEU A 634 7.10 3.95 7.00
CA LEU A 634 6.77 3.81 5.58
C LEU A 634 6.80 5.15 4.87
N SER A 635 7.26 5.16 3.64
CA SER A 635 7.30 6.36 2.79
C SER A 635 7.09 6.03 1.31
N GLU A 636 6.55 7.02 0.60
CA GLU A 636 6.57 7.09 -0.86
C GLU A 636 7.77 7.95 -1.24
N ASP A 637 8.91 7.35 -1.53
CA ASP A 637 10.12 8.13 -1.79
C ASP A 637 10.86 7.71 -3.07
N ALA A 638 11.93 8.43 -3.38
CA ALA A 638 12.73 8.22 -4.58
C ALA A 638 13.92 7.27 -4.37
N SER A 639 13.92 6.40 -3.33
CA SER A 639 15.02 5.46 -3.07
C SER A 639 15.33 4.53 -4.25
N GLY A 640 14.33 4.25 -5.11
CA GLY A 640 14.49 3.52 -6.38
C GLY A 640 14.81 4.40 -7.59
N GLY A 641 15.08 5.69 -7.41
CA GLY A 641 15.40 6.63 -8.48
C GLY A 641 14.20 7.29 -9.17
N ALA A 642 12.97 6.89 -8.85
CA ALA A 642 11.75 7.48 -9.39
C ALA A 642 10.86 8.04 -8.28
N ASN A 643 10.35 9.26 -8.44
CA ASN A 643 9.33 9.82 -7.56
C ASN A 643 8.07 8.95 -7.60
N TYR A 644 7.50 8.67 -6.43
CA TYR A 644 6.35 7.74 -6.31
C TYR A 644 6.63 6.36 -6.92
N GLY A 645 7.87 5.84 -6.75
CA GLY A 645 8.25 4.52 -7.29
C GLY A 645 7.62 3.33 -6.57
N GLY A 646 6.80 3.56 -5.56
CA GLY A 646 6.14 2.56 -4.71
C GLY A 646 6.33 2.82 -3.23
N ILE A 647 6.19 1.78 -2.41
CA ILE A 647 6.23 1.85 -0.94
C ILE A 647 7.58 1.36 -0.41
N TRP A 648 8.21 2.17 0.44
CA TRP A 648 9.48 1.88 1.07
C TRP A 648 9.32 1.78 2.58
N TYR A 649 10.05 0.85 3.19
CA TYR A 649 10.10 0.67 4.64
C TYR A 649 11.51 0.92 5.18
N ARG A 650 11.57 1.55 6.35
CA ARG A 650 12.76 1.71 7.20
C ARG A 650 12.38 1.48 8.65
N ASN A 651 13.38 1.19 9.45
CA ASN A 651 13.26 1.12 10.91
C ASN A 651 14.30 2.06 11.51
N PHE A 652 13.95 2.84 12.51
CA PHE A 652 14.90 3.68 13.24
C PHE A 652 14.65 3.63 14.76
N THR A 653 15.66 4.07 15.53
CA THR A 653 15.60 4.11 17.00
C THR A 653 15.53 5.55 17.51
N MET A 654 15.04 5.77 18.72
CA MET A 654 15.03 7.10 19.34
C MET A 654 16.45 7.69 19.38
N ASN A 655 17.47 6.87 19.70
CA ASN A 655 18.87 7.31 19.72
C ASN A 655 19.40 7.74 18.34
N TRP A 656 18.81 7.28 17.26
CA TRP A 656 19.13 7.78 15.92
C TRP A 656 18.74 9.26 15.77
N LEU A 657 17.65 9.71 16.38
CA LEU A 657 17.25 11.13 16.36
C LEU A 657 18.26 12.03 17.08
N GLY A 658 18.96 11.49 18.08
CA GLY A 658 20.05 12.15 18.83
C GLY A 658 19.62 12.63 20.20
N GLU A 659 18.91 13.73 20.32
CA GLU A 659 18.42 14.25 21.59
C GLU A 659 17.32 13.34 22.18
N GLN A 660 17.37 13.11 23.50
CA GLN A 660 16.40 12.31 24.24
C GLN A 660 15.61 13.19 25.19
N CYS A 661 14.32 13.35 24.92
CA CYS A 661 13.39 14.02 25.86
C CYS A 661 13.24 13.17 27.12
N GLY A 662 13.21 13.82 28.27
CA GLY A 662 12.83 13.20 29.53
C GLY A 662 13.87 12.24 30.13
N GLN A 663 15.09 12.23 29.65
CA GLN A 663 16.16 11.61 30.41
C GLN A 663 16.41 12.45 31.67
N LYS A 664 16.13 11.85 32.84
CA LYS A 664 16.67 12.36 34.10
C LYS A 664 18.20 12.43 33.92
N PRO A 665 18.86 13.58 34.21
CA PRO A 665 20.31 13.62 34.16
C PRO A 665 20.84 12.43 34.94
N ALA A 666 21.73 11.64 34.34
CA ALA A 666 22.37 10.54 35.07
C ALA A 666 22.90 11.11 36.38
N GLU A 667 22.45 10.55 37.52
CA GLU A 667 23.06 10.89 38.80
C GLU A 667 24.56 10.71 38.64
N PRO A 668 25.40 11.67 39.02
CA PRO A 668 26.83 11.52 38.87
C PRO A 668 27.23 10.23 39.57
N SER A 669 27.82 9.31 38.84
CA SER A 669 28.35 8.06 39.38
C SER A 669 29.07 8.38 40.69
N PRO A 670 28.74 7.74 41.80
CA PRO A 670 29.43 8.00 43.09
C PRO A 670 30.93 7.90 42.83
N ALA A 671 31.65 8.94 43.21
CA ALA A 671 33.11 8.97 43.09
C ALA A 671 33.69 7.68 43.66
N PRO A 672 34.66 7.05 42.98
CA PRO A 672 35.26 5.82 43.51
C PRO A 672 35.79 6.10 44.92
N SER A 673 35.31 5.32 45.90
CA SER A 673 35.80 5.34 47.28
C SER A 673 37.31 5.18 47.25
N PRO A 674 38.07 5.97 48.03
CA PRO A 674 39.54 5.86 48.09
C PRO A 674 39.92 4.43 48.49
N THR A 675 40.74 3.81 47.64
CA THR A 675 41.32 2.50 47.86
C THR A 675 42.06 2.47 49.21
N ALA A 676 41.53 1.71 50.17
CA ALA A 676 42.22 1.43 51.40
C ALA A 676 43.50 0.61 51.12
N ALA A 677 44.61 1.05 51.68
CA ALA A 677 45.91 0.38 51.60
C ALA A 677 45.88 -1.06 52.16
N PRO A 678 46.69 -2.00 51.67
CA PRO A 678 46.68 -3.38 52.07
C PRO A 678 47.22 -3.53 53.51
N SER A 679 46.41 -4.04 54.42
CA SER A 679 46.84 -4.50 55.75
C SER A 679 47.16 -5.99 55.72
N ALA A 680 48.28 -6.34 56.36
CA ALA A 680 48.92 -7.64 56.40
C ALA A 680 48.04 -8.75 56.92
N ALA A 681 48.32 -9.97 56.45
CA ALA A 681 47.69 -11.22 56.86
C ALA A 681 48.05 -11.60 58.34
N PRO A 682 47.18 -12.30 59.04
CA PRO A 682 47.61 -13.33 59.94
C PRO A 682 46.92 -14.68 59.71
N THR A 683 47.83 -15.65 59.65
CA THR A 683 47.82 -17.09 60.13
C THR A 683 46.52 -17.77 60.51
N GLU A 684 46.43 -19.00 60.01
CA GLU A 684 45.52 -20.12 60.31
C GLU A 684 45.37 -20.50 61.80
N LYS A 685 44.19 -21.01 62.17
CA LYS A 685 43.92 -22.34 62.73
C LYS A 685 42.54 -22.45 63.35
N PRO A 686 41.96 -23.60 63.67
CA PRO A 686 41.26 -24.58 62.82
C PRO A 686 39.78 -24.80 63.25
N ALA A 687 39.04 -25.59 62.47
CA ALA A 687 37.67 -26.00 62.67
C ALA A 687 37.47 -26.87 63.94
N PRO A 688 36.22 -26.95 64.46
CA PRO A 688 35.59 -28.27 64.62
C PRO A 688 34.07 -28.28 64.18
N SER A 689 33.76 -29.34 63.48
CA SER A 689 32.82 -30.45 63.71
C SER A 689 31.33 -30.17 63.91
N ALA A 690 30.63 -30.59 62.89
CA ALA A 690 29.42 -31.43 62.76
C ALA A 690 28.20 -31.27 63.73
N ALA A 691 27.07 -30.99 63.05
CA ALA A 691 25.72 -31.59 63.03
C ALA A 691 24.83 -31.52 64.30
N PRO A 692 23.50 -31.69 64.24
CA PRO A 692 22.67 -32.27 63.17
C PRO A 692 21.34 -31.51 62.78
N SER A 693 20.80 -31.95 61.69
CA SER A 693 19.46 -31.94 61.13
C SER A 693 18.26 -31.71 62.07
N ALA A 694 17.31 -30.85 61.61
CA ALA A 694 15.90 -30.95 62.01
C ALA A 694 15.02 -30.59 60.77
N GLU A 695 14.10 -31.52 60.49
CA GLU A 695 13.06 -31.42 59.45
C GLU A 695 12.07 -30.27 59.71
N PRO A 696 11.46 -29.67 58.69
CA PRO A 696 10.38 -28.73 58.86
C PRO A 696 9.00 -29.40 58.90
N THR A 697 8.27 -29.07 59.95
CA THR A 697 6.87 -29.43 60.19
C THR A 697 5.91 -28.80 59.22
N GLN A 698 4.96 -29.56 58.68
CA GLN A 698 3.83 -29.17 57.84
C GLN A 698 2.90 -28.21 58.59
N ALA A 699 2.45 -27.15 57.83
CA ALA A 699 1.35 -26.30 58.23
C ALA A 699 0.01 -26.85 57.68
N PRO A 700 -1.12 -26.67 58.38
CA PRO A 700 -2.40 -27.26 58.02
C PRO A 700 -3.14 -26.46 56.97
N ALA A 701 -3.94 -27.17 56.14
CA ALA A 701 -4.78 -26.64 55.07
C ALA A 701 -5.93 -25.72 55.59
N PRO A 702 -6.37 -24.71 54.83
CA PRO A 702 -7.54 -23.94 55.21
C PRO A 702 -8.85 -24.59 54.74
N SER A 703 -9.86 -24.45 55.61
CA SER A 703 -11.22 -24.92 55.54
C SER A 703 -12.03 -24.28 54.41
N SER A 704 -12.88 -25.06 53.78
CA SER A 704 -13.86 -24.73 52.74
C SER A 704 -14.88 -23.68 53.19
N ALA A 705 -15.13 -22.68 52.33
CA ALA A 705 -16.23 -21.75 52.48
C ALA A 705 -17.51 -22.32 51.81
N PRO A 706 -18.72 -21.94 52.30
CA PRO A 706 -19.97 -22.51 51.81
C PRO A 706 -20.48 -21.86 50.51
N GLU A 707 -21.23 -22.67 49.72
CA GLU A 707 -21.91 -22.30 48.50
C GLU A 707 -22.98 -21.19 48.70
N PRO A 708 -23.20 -20.26 47.75
CA PRO A 708 -24.36 -19.39 47.79
C PRO A 708 -25.59 -20.01 47.16
N SER A 709 -26.71 -19.84 47.86
CA SER A 709 -28.07 -20.25 47.52
C SER A 709 -28.60 -19.61 46.26
N ALA A 710 -29.35 -20.38 45.49
CA ALA A 710 -30.02 -19.99 44.23
C ALA A 710 -31.06 -18.87 44.44
N ALA A 711 -31.08 -17.90 43.52
CA ALA A 711 -32.11 -16.89 43.38
C ALA A 711 -33.25 -17.40 42.51
N PRO A 712 -34.53 -16.95 42.71
CA PRO A 712 -35.67 -17.46 42.01
C PRO A 712 -35.87 -16.83 40.60
N GLU A 713 -36.41 -17.61 39.68
CA GLU A 713 -36.76 -17.22 38.31
C GLU A 713 -37.83 -16.12 38.26
N PRO A 714 -37.83 -15.20 37.28
CA PRO A 714 -38.91 -14.27 37.05
C PRO A 714 -39.98 -14.90 36.16
N SER A 715 -41.24 -14.74 36.61
CA SER A 715 -42.48 -15.09 35.96
C SER A 715 -42.69 -14.41 34.61
N SER A 716 -43.12 -15.18 33.62
CA SER A 716 -43.51 -14.74 32.29
C SER A 716 -44.82 -13.94 32.29
N ALA A 717 -44.82 -12.75 31.68
CA ALA A 717 -46.01 -12.01 31.31
C ALA A 717 -46.39 -12.27 29.83
N PRO A 718 -47.68 -12.28 29.47
CA PRO A 718 -48.14 -12.67 28.14
C PRO A 718 -47.99 -11.52 27.10
N ALA A 719 -47.78 -11.89 25.84
CA ALA A 719 -47.69 -11.02 24.67
C ALA A 719 -49.05 -10.37 24.31
N PRO A 720 -49.08 -9.15 23.75
CA PRO A 720 -50.30 -8.57 23.17
C PRO A 720 -50.48 -9.01 21.71
N GLU A 721 -51.75 -9.25 21.34
CA GLU A 721 -52.22 -9.57 19.99
C GLU A 721 -52.09 -8.39 18.99
N PRO A 722 -52.05 -8.65 17.68
CA PRO A 722 -51.94 -7.60 16.66
C PRO A 722 -53.28 -7.02 16.29
N THR A 723 -53.42 -5.70 16.32
CA THR A 723 -54.58 -4.97 15.76
C THR A 723 -54.33 -4.67 14.28
N THR A 724 -55.32 -5.06 13.48
CA THR A 724 -55.46 -4.76 12.05
C THR A 724 -55.81 -3.29 11.81
N ALA A 725 -55.37 -2.84 10.63
CA ALA A 725 -55.57 -1.52 10.00
C ALA A 725 -57.02 -1.01 9.89
N PRO A 726 -57.26 0.26 9.47
CA PRO A 726 -57.54 0.51 8.06
C PRO A 726 -56.45 1.27 7.32
#